data_6677242211df97923398d12aab41428b
#
_entry.id   6677242211df97923398d12aab41428b
#
_cell.length_a   1.000
_cell.length_b   1.000
_cell.length_c   1.000
_cell.angle_alpha   90.00
_cell.angle_beta   90.00
_cell.angle_gamma   90.00
#
_symmetry.space_group_name_H-M   'P 1'
#
loop_
_entity.id
_entity.type
_entity.pdbx_description
1 polymer ?
#
loop_
_entity_poly.entity_id
_entity_poly.type
_entity_poly.pdbx_seq_one_letter_code
_entity_poly.pdbx_strand_id
1 'polypeptide(L)'
;MLAIKLGALGGVLAIAGVVALFSYYGSDPKMPNLSRLDEYRPKQVTRILDRNNVPIGELGSEKRTVVPYASIPKLMVQAVVAAEDADYFKHGGVDYMGMARAFITNVLRGRKAQGGSTITQQVIKNLLLTPERSMKRKVQEIILAHRLSEKLSKEDILALYLNQIYYGHGRYGCEEAARYFFGKSIKEVDLAEAALLAGLPQSPERLSPRKHPDAAKARQRYVLGQMADHGYIERKEAERIAAQPIRLARETGAARGLAAEEVDVVSHFLQDKLGESTAFEVGTTVATTLDAKLQELARVSLERGLEDLDARQGFRGPSGHVTAKTLDAQRRELGKSYAKFMKGSDIVEGIVLRFEKDATSPKVGKLYVDVGAGVPANARPPAPTGKAKAGVKAPPAPALPPPTREGFVDFSLEPRYAKGTKPIADRFKPGDLVRVRLAEDRPHTEDGPLPLALELGPQAAMVVMDPATREVLALVGGYDYHAGGFDRSIRAHRQPGSAFKPVFYGAAVEAHRITPATILNDAPEVYQLWKPQNYEKEEFRGPVRVRTALANSINTVAIKVLSDVGLDQARAFATRVGVTSPIAPDVGLSLALGSLVVTPLELANVYCTFASGGIVGQPVSIRAVGGEVQPPAQLQPTLKPEVAYVMVSLMRSVVEEGTAHGAIAGRLRRPAAGKTGTTNDQRDAWFVGFTPDLLAAVWVGFDDMHKLGRGETGGKVAAPIWADFMAKAMAGRPTKDFVQPPGIVVQRIDKASGLLAAAGQESNTLDEVFIDGTAPTEHAAAGGGEEASPDKLLLDQ
;
A
#
# COMPACT_ATOMS: atom_id res chain seq x y z
N MET A 1 5.15 -31.07 -72.26
CA MET A 1 5.69 -29.72 -72.50
C MET A 1 4.71 -28.58 -72.11
N LEU A 2 3.41 -28.64 -72.43
CA LEU A 2 2.46 -27.57 -72.11
C LEU A 2 2.27 -27.38 -70.62
N ALA A 3 2.16 -28.42 -69.84
CA ALA A 3 2.01 -28.36 -68.40
C ALA A 3 3.24 -27.74 -67.67
N ILE A 4 4.47 -27.99 -68.15
CA ILE A 4 5.70 -27.42 -67.65
C ILE A 4 5.77 -25.91 -67.99
N LYS A 5 5.35 -25.52 -69.21
CA LYS A 5 5.30 -24.11 -69.62
C LYS A 5 4.24 -23.32 -68.83
N LEU A 6 3.06 -23.94 -68.60
CA LEU A 6 2.02 -23.33 -67.71
C LEU A 6 2.47 -23.20 -66.24
N GLY A 7 3.16 -24.21 -65.75
CA GLY A 7 3.76 -24.12 -64.40
C GLY A 7 4.86 -23.06 -64.28
N ALA A 8 5.72 -22.95 -65.32
CA ALA A 8 6.75 -21.90 -65.33
C ALA A 8 6.14 -20.47 -65.45
N LEU A 9 5.10 -20.32 -66.32
CA LEU A 9 4.38 -19.04 -66.42
C LEU A 9 3.68 -18.67 -65.10
N GLY A 10 3.03 -19.63 -64.42
CA GLY A 10 2.43 -19.44 -63.13
C GLY A 10 3.45 -19.02 -62.04
N GLY A 11 4.64 -19.63 -62.08
CA GLY A 11 5.76 -19.25 -61.22
C GLY A 11 6.26 -17.81 -61.43
N VAL A 12 6.42 -17.43 -62.69
CA VAL A 12 6.84 -16.05 -63.06
C VAL A 12 5.79 -15.01 -62.63
N LEU A 13 4.51 -15.29 -62.84
CA LEU A 13 3.42 -14.40 -62.45
C LEU A 13 3.35 -14.27 -60.89
N ALA A 14 3.56 -15.38 -60.19
CA ALA A 14 3.61 -15.36 -58.72
C ALA A 14 4.79 -14.50 -58.21
N ILE A 15 5.97 -14.69 -58.79
CA ILE A 15 7.15 -13.86 -58.45
C ILE A 15 6.90 -12.40 -58.79
N ALA A 16 6.34 -12.08 -59.96
CA ALA A 16 6.01 -10.68 -60.34
C ALA A 16 4.97 -10.09 -59.39
N GLY A 17 3.97 -10.83 -58.94
CA GLY A 17 3.00 -10.41 -57.93
C GLY A 17 3.63 -10.14 -56.59
N VAL A 18 4.57 -10.98 -56.14
CA VAL A 18 5.33 -10.76 -54.89
C VAL A 18 6.18 -9.51 -55.00
N VAL A 19 6.94 -9.31 -56.11
CA VAL A 19 7.76 -8.11 -56.34
C VAL A 19 6.90 -6.85 -56.35
N ALA A 20 5.75 -6.89 -57.04
CA ALA A 20 4.81 -5.74 -57.08
C ALA A 20 4.27 -5.41 -55.68
N LEU A 21 3.91 -6.45 -54.88
CA LEU A 21 3.45 -6.26 -53.50
C LEU A 21 4.52 -5.64 -52.61
N PHE A 22 5.76 -6.12 -52.72
CA PHE A 22 6.89 -5.56 -51.95
C PHE A 22 7.25 -4.12 -52.39
N SER A 23 7.20 -3.84 -53.69
CA SER A 23 7.41 -2.48 -54.22
C SER A 23 6.32 -1.53 -53.75
N TYR A 24 5.06 -1.93 -53.81
CA TYR A 24 3.91 -1.12 -53.40
C TYR A 24 3.97 -0.78 -51.89
N TYR A 25 4.13 -1.77 -51.02
CA TYR A 25 4.20 -1.52 -49.57
C TYR A 25 5.55 -0.99 -49.11
N GLY A 26 6.64 -1.22 -49.88
CA GLY A 26 7.97 -0.68 -49.63
C GLY A 26 8.11 0.80 -49.91
N SER A 27 7.24 1.34 -50.78
CA SER A 27 7.17 2.76 -51.15
C SER A 27 6.18 3.53 -50.30
N ASP A 28 5.57 2.93 -49.27
CA ASP A 28 4.61 3.63 -48.38
C ASP A 28 5.29 4.76 -47.62
N PRO A 29 4.87 6.04 -47.81
CA PRO A 29 5.42 7.18 -47.09
C PRO A 29 5.29 7.09 -45.57
N LYS A 30 4.36 6.24 -45.09
CA LYS A 30 4.13 5.97 -43.65
C LYS A 30 4.97 4.79 -43.10
N MET A 31 5.91 4.24 -43.90
CA MET A 31 6.81 3.22 -43.42
C MET A 31 7.74 3.80 -42.33
N PRO A 32 7.82 3.17 -41.14
CA PRO A 32 8.71 3.66 -40.07
C PRO A 32 10.17 3.75 -40.54
N ASN A 33 10.87 4.82 -40.17
CA ASN A 33 12.29 4.97 -40.41
C ASN A 33 13.10 4.26 -39.32
N LEU A 34 14.16 3.54 -39.70
CA LEU A 34 15.10 2.92 -38.79
C LEU A 34 15.89 3.92 -37.93
N SER A 35 15.97 5.20 -38.31
CA SER A 35 16.57 6.25 -37.47
C SER A 35 15.89 6.40 -36.10
N ARG A 36 14.61 6.01 -35.98
CA ARG A 36 13.91 5.95 -34.68
C ARG A 36 14.56 4.99 -33.67
N LEU A 37 15.33 4.01 -34.12
CA LEU A 37 16.07 3.12 -33.24
C LEU A 37 17.30 3.79 -32.64
N ASP A 38 17.90 4.76 -33.32
CA ASP A 38 19.07 5.51 -32.82
C ASP A 38 18.67 6.44 -31.65
N GLU A 39 17.42 6.93 -31.65
CA GLU A 39 16.83 7.77 -30.61
C GLU A 39 16.08 6.97 -29.55
N TYR A 40 15.92 5.66 -29.76
CA TYR A 40 15.12 4.83 -28.87
C TYR A 40 15.75 4.72 -27.49
N ARG A 41 15.06 5.25 -26.49
CA ARG A 41 15.38 5.10 -25.06
C ARG A 41 14.30 4.23 -24.44
N PRO A 42 14.60 2.97 -24.14
CA PRO A 42 13.64 2.08 -23.50
C PRO A 42 13.29 2.59 -22.11
N LYS A 43 12.01 2.60 -21.78
CA LYS A 43 11.54 2.87 -20.43
C LYS A 43 12.14 1.85 -19.49
N GLN A 44 12.73 2.30 -18.40
CA GLN A 44 13.37 1.44 -17.41
C GLN A 44 12.63 1.50 -16.07
N VAL A 45 12.70 0.41 -15.31
CA VAL A 45 12.10 0.34 -13.98
C VAL A 45 12.94 1.12 -12.96
N THR A 46 12.29 1.98 -12.19
CA THR A 46 12.88 2.57 -11.00
C THR A 46 12.71 1.60 -9.83
N ARG A 47 13.81 1.24 -9.15
CA ARG A 47 13.80 0.37 -7.98
C ARG A 47 13.77 1.18 -6.70
N ILE A 48 12.90 0.78 -5.80
CA ILE A 48 12.78 1.37 -4.47
C ILE A 48 13.32 0.37 -3.46
N LEU A 49 14.33 0.79 -2.71
CA LEU A 49 15.03 -0.02 -1.72
C LEU A 49 14.70 0.51 -0.32
N ASP A 50 14.65 -0.41 0.64
CA ASP A 50 14.62 -0.05 2.06
C ASP A 50 16.00 0.46 2.54
N ARG A 51 16.09 0.84 3.80
CA ARG A 51 17.33 1.31 4.43
C ARG A 51 18.48 0.28 4.44
N ASN A 52 18.16 -1.00 4.24
CA ASN A 52 19.09 -2.14 4.22
C ASN A 52 19.33 -2.66 2.80
N ASN A 53 18.97 -1.87 1.77
CA ASN A 53 19.05 -2.23 0.36
C ASN A 53 18.15 -3.41 -0.07
N VAL A 54 17.11 -3.72 0.70
CA VAL A 54 16.10 -4.73 0.33
C VAL A 54 15.10 -4.09 -0.65
N PRO A 55 14.80 -4.70 -1.82
CA PRO A 55 13.79 -4.19 -2.73
C PRO A 55 12.39 -4.23 -2.10
N ILE A 56 11.73 -3.07 -2.00
CA ILE A 56 10.40 -2.89 -1.42
C ILE A 56 9.35 -2.43 -2.42
N GLY A 57 9.78 -1.89 -3.56
CA GLY A 57 8.88 -1.40 -4.58
C GLY A 57 9.55 -1.20 -5.93
N GLU A 58 8.72 -1.00 -6.95
CA GLU A 58 9.15 -0.73 -8.33
C GLU A 58 8.18 0.27 -8.97
N LEU A 59 8.74 1.28 -9.67
CA LEU A 59 8.00 2.24 -10.47
C LEU A 59 8.33 2.06 -11.96
N GLY A 60 7.31 2.14 -12.80
CA GLY A 60 7.44 2.05 -14.25
C GLY A 60 6.27 1.27 -14.86
N SER A 61 5.79 1.71 -16.03
CA SER A 61 4.74 1.05 -16.79
C SER A 61 5.21 -0.27 -17.40
N GLU A 62 6.51 -0.34 -17.73
CA GLU A 62 7.19 -1.52 -18.23
C GLU A 62 8.39 -1.81 -17.32
N LYS A 63 8.40 -2.97 -16.70
CA LYS A 63 9.51 -3.36 -15.83
C LYS A 63 10.64 -3.90 -16.68
N ARG A 64 11.61 -3.05 -16.96
CA ARG A 64 12.77 -3.35 -17.82
C ARG A 64 14.05 -2.80 -17.22
N THR A 65 15.11 -3.59 -17.33
CA THR A 65 16.49 -3.18 -17.10
C THR A 65 17.30 -3.55 -18.33
N VAL A 66 17.88 -2.56 -18.98
CA VAL A 66 18.71 -2.76 -20.17
C VAL A 66 20.10 -3.22 -19.74
N VAL A 67 20.58 -4.30 -20.34
CA VAL A 67 21.93 -4.83 -20.14
C VAL A 67 22.68 -4.88 -21.46
N PRO A 68 23.98 -4.58 -21.48
CA PRO A 68 24.78 -4.72 -22.69
C PRO A 68 24.90 -6.19 -23.10
N TYR A 69 25.05 -6.46 -24.40
CA TYR A 69 25.18 -7.82 -24.93
C TYR A 69 26.24 -8.66 -24.23
N ALA A 70 27.39 -8.06 -23.95
CA ALA A 70 28.51 -8.71 -23.25
C ALA A 70 28.16 -9.19 -21.82
N SER A 71 27.07 -8.69 -21.24
CA SER A 71 26.56 -9.12 -19.94
C SER A 71 25.59 -10.31 -20.02
N ILE A 72 25.15 -10.69 -21.22
CA ILE A 72 24.22 -11.80 -21.44
C ILE A 72 25.02 -13.08 -21.63
N PRO A 73 24.79 -14.13 -20.81
CA PRO A 73 25.52 -15.38 -20.92
C PRO A 73 25.34 -16.04 -22.29
N LYS A 74 26.39 -16.66 -22.82
CA LYS A 74 26.36 -17.39 -24.07
C LYS A 74 25.26 -18.45 -24.08
N LEU A 75 25.02 -19.12 -22.96
CA LEU A 75 23.94 -20.11 -22.79
C LEU A 75 22.56 -19.50 -23.05
N MET A 76 22.29 -18.28 -22.60
CA MET A 76 21.02 -17.59 -22.84
C MET A 76 20.83 -17.29 -24.33
N VAL A 77 21.88 -16.80 -24.99
CA VAL A 77 21.88 -16.52 -26.43
C VAL A 77 21.61 -17.80 -27.21
N GLN A 78 22.32 -18.88 -26.89
CA GLN A 78 22.16 -20.19 -27.54
C GLN A 78 20.76 -20.77 -27.34
N ALA A 79 20.21 -20.64 -26.13
CA ALA A 79 18.86 -21.12 -25.83
C ALA A 79 17.78 -20.38 -26.64
N VAL A 80 17.90 -19.05 -26.74
CA VAL A 80 16.96 -18.22 -27.51
C VAL A 80 17.09 -18.48 -29.00
N VAL A 81 18.30 -18.54 -29.53
CA VAL A 81 18.55 -18.84 -30.97
C VAL A 81 18.02 -20.23 -31.31
N ALA A 82 18.30 -21.25 -30.50
CA ALA A 82 17.77 -22.60 -30.73
C ALA A 82 16.23 -22.68 -30.71
N ALA A 83 15.59 -21.89 -29.84
CA ALA A 83 14.15 -21.91 -29.63
C ALA A 83 13.36 -21.11 -30.68
N GLU A 84 13.90 -19.98 -31.15
CA GLU A 84 13.18 -18.97 -31.94
C GLU A 84 13.68 -18.86 -33.39
N ASP A 85 14.99 -19.02 -33.63
CA ASP A 85 15.61 -18.77 -34.94
C ASP A 85 16.95 -19.49 -35.06
N ALA A 86 16.91 -20.82 -35.24
CA ALA A 86 18.09 -21.69 -35.20
C ALA A 86 19.18 -21.33 -36.24
N ASP A 87 18.81 -20.75 -37.37
CA ASP A 87 19.71 -20.32 -38.44
C ASP A 87 20.03 -18.82 -38.37
N TYR A 88 19.81 -18.15 -37.22
CA TYR A 88 19.95 -16.70 -37.01
C TYR A 88 21.27 -16.13 -37.53
N PHE A 89 22.39 -16.78 -37.27
CA PHE A 89 23.71 -16.32 -37.71
C PHE A 89 24.02 -16.59 -39.19
N LYS A 90 23.14 -17.32 -39.92
CA LYS A 90 23.36 -17.72 -41.30
C LYS A 90 22.59 -16.89 -42.34
N HIS A 91 21.53 -16.18 -41.92
CA HIS A 91 20.69 -15.39 -42.84
C HIS A 91 20.80 -13.89 -42.63
N GLY A 92 20.45 -13.07 -43.62
CA GLY A 92 20.49 -11.59 -43.61
C GLY A 92 19.20 -10.96 -43.06
N GLY A 93 18.76 -11.32 -41.85
CA GLY A 93 17.58 -10.75 -41.17
C GLY A 93 16.27 -11.49 -41.46
N VAL A 94 16.15 -12.18 -42.57
CA VAL A 94 14.98 -12.96 -42.97
C VAL A 94 15.43 -14.36 -43.40
N ASP A 95 14.89 -15.41 -42.82
CA ASP A 95 15.09 -16.80 -43.23
C ASP A 95 14.03 -17.23 -44.26
N TYR A 96 14.28 -16.97 -45.52
CA TYR A 96 13.37 -17.32 -46.61
C TYR A 96 13.15 -18.83 -46.73
N MET A 97 14.18 -19.65 -46.49
CA MET A 97 14.08 -21.09 -46.56
C MET A 97 13.27 -21.67 -45.36
N GLY A 98 13.50 -21.12 -44.17
CA GLY A 98 12.73 -21.43 -42.97
C GLY A 98 11.26 -21.04 -43.12
N MET A 99 10.99 -19.89 -43.72
CA MET A 99 9.60 -19.42 -44.00
C MET A 99 8.90 -20.38 -44.97
N ALA A 100 9.57 -20.82 -46.08
CA ALA A 100 9.04 -21.77 -47.03
C ALA A 100 8.76 -23.12 -46.35
N ARG A 101 9.69 -23.64 -45.56
CA ARG A 101 9.56 -24.88 -44.77
C ARG A 101 8.38 -24.79 -43.79
N ALA A 102 8.27 -23.70 -43.04
CA ALA A 102 7.18 -23.47 -42.10
C ALA A 102 5.83 -23.40 -42.80
N PHE A 103 5.74 -22.74 -43.98
CA PHE A 103 4.53 -22.68 -44.79
C PHE A 103 4.07 -24.08 -45.26
N ILE A 104 4.97 -24.87 -45.84
CA ILE A 104 4.70 -26.25 -46.30
C ILE A 104 4.23 -27.09 -45.11
N THR A 105 4.92 -27.05 -43.97
CA THR A 105 4.58 -27.79 -42.78
C THR A 105 3.19 -27.44 -42.25
N ASN A 106 2.85 -26.14 -42.23
CA ASN A 106 1.56 -25.66 -41.73
C ASN A 106 0.42 -26.05 -42.66
N VAL A 107 0.63 -26.04 -44.00
CA VAL A 107 -0.32 -26.50 -44.99
C VAL A 107 -0.56 -28.02 -44.88
N LEU A 108 0.52 -28.79 -44.74
CA LEU A 108 0.43 -30.28 -44.64
C LEU A 108 -0.26 -30.71 -43.33
N ARG A 109 -0.08 -29.97 -42.24
CA ARG A 109 -0.69 -30.30 -40.94
C ARG A 109 -2.06 -29.65 -40.70
N GLY A 110 -2.56 -28.83 -41.62
CA GLY A 110 -3.86 -28.13 -41.52
C GLY A 110 -4.00 -27.20 -40.32
N ARG A 111 -2.87 -26.86 -39.62
CA ARG A 111 -2.82 -25.96 -38.45
C ARG A 111 -1.48 -25.25 -38.39
N LYS A 112 -1.43 -24.14 -37.66
CA LYS A 112 -0.17 -23.43 -37.36
C LYS A 112 0.73 -24.28 -36.45
N ALA A 113 1.54 -25.14 -37.06
CA ALA A 113 2.42 -26.05 -36.35
C ALA A 113 3.85 -25.49 -36.16
N GLN A 114 4.29 -24.59 -37.06
CA GLN A 114 5.64 -24.01 -37.02
C GLN A 114 5.59 -22.51 -37.28
N GLY A 115 6.31 -21.71 -36.45
CA GLY A 115 6.56 -20.28 -36.64
C GLY A 115 7.69 -20.07 -37.67
N GLY A 116 7.52 -19.10 -38.56
CA GLY A 116 8.54 -18.75 -39.59
C GLY A 116 9.02 -17.29 -39.48
N SER A 117 8.92 -16.68 -38.34
CA SER A 117 9.44 -15.30 -38.13
C SER A 117 10.77 -15.33 -37.43
N THR A 118 11.75 -14.59 -37.97
CA THR A 118 13.10 -14.49 -37.39
C THR A 118 13.14 -13.56 -36.16
N ILE A 119 14.20 -13.64 -35.36
CA ILE A 119 14.46 -12.70 -34.25
C ILE A 119 14.46 -11.26 -34.75
N THR A 120 15.11 -10.97 -35.88
CA THR A 120 15.14 -9.62 -36.47
C THR A 120 13.74 -9.12 -36.81
N GLN A 121 12.87 -9.96 -37.38
CA GLN A 121 11.48 -9.62 -37.65
C GLN A 121 10.70 -9.34 -36.32
N GLN A 122 10.97 -10.09 -35.27
CA GLN A 122 10.35 -9.85 -33.97
C GLN A 122 10.77 -8.52 -33.36
N VAL A 123 12.04 -8.11 -33.51
CA VAL A 123 12.54 -6.78 -33.11
C VAL A 123 11.77 -5.67 -33.84
N ILE A 124 11.69 -5.75 -35.16
CA ILE A 124 10.96 -4.78 -35.98
C ILE A 124 9.49 -4.69 -35.58
N LYS A 125 8.84 -5.85 -35.43
CA LYS A 125 7.43 -5.93 -35.02
C LYS A 125 7.18 -5.25 -33.66
N ASN A 126 8.06 -5.46 -32.69
CA ASN A 126 7.86 -4.98 -31.33
C ASN A 126 8.25 -3.50 -31.14
N LEU A 127 9.20 -2.97 -31.91
CA LEU A 127 9.73 -1.63 -31.74
C LEU A 127 9.18 -0.60 -32.71
N LEU A 128 8.84 -1.00 -33.95
CA LEU A 128 8.52 -0.05 -35.02
C LEU A 128 7.12 -0.20 -35.59
N LEU A 129 6.47 -1.35 -35.41
CA LEU A 129 5.18 -1.62 -36.07
C LEU A 129 4.01 -1.64 -35.07
N THR A 130 2.82 -1.32 -35.58
CA THR A 130 1.59 -1.38 -34.80
C THR A 130 1.13 -2.81 -34.52
N PRO A 131 0.35 -3.07 -33.46
CA PRO A 131 -0.13 -4.42 -33.11
C PRO A 131 -1.08 -5.05 -34.13
N GLU A 132 -1.62 -4.26 -35.08
CA GLU A 132 -2.57 -4.75 -36.10
C GLU A 132 -2.02 -5.91 -36.92
N ARG A 133 -2.82 -6.96 -37.10
CA ARG A 133 -2.46 -8.10 -37.95
C ARG A 133 -2.93 -7.88 -39.38
N SER A 134 -2.05 -7.39 -40.26
CA SER A 134 -2.33 -7.16 -41.66
C SER A 134 -1.21 -7.70 -42.56
N MET A 135 -1.54 -8.01 -43.83
CA MET A 135 -0.54 -8.39 -44.84
C MET A 135 0.44 -7.26 -45.09
N LYS A 136 -0.04 -6.00 -45.12
CA LYS A 136 0.80 -4.80 -45.20
C LYS A 136 1.89 -4.80 -44.13
N ARG A 137 1.50 -4.99 -42.84
CA ARG A 137 2.45 -5.04 -41.73
C ARG A 137 3.48 -6.17 -41.91
N LYS A 138 3.07 -7.36 -42.39
CA LYS A 138 4.03 -8.47 -42.55
C LYS A 138 5.04 -8.19 -43.66
N VAL A 139 4.65 -7.53 -44.76
CA VAL A 139 5.58 -7.10 -45.80
C VAL A 139 6.54 -6.03 -45.29
N GLN A 140 6.02 -5.03 -44.57
CA GLN A 140 6.86 -4.00 -43.95
C GLN A 140 7.86 -4.60 -42.94
N GLU A 141 7.43 -5.59 -42.12
CA GLU A 141 8.28 -6.34 -41.20
C GLU A 141 9.46 -7.01 -41.92
N ILE A 142 9.23 -7.66 -43.04
CA ILE A 142 10.27 -8.33 -43.86
C ILE A 142 11.26 -7.30 -44.43
N ILE A 143 10.76 -6.21 -45.03
CA ILE A 143 11.59 -5.17 -45.62
C ILE A 143 12.47 -4.49 -44.58
N LEU A 144 11.86 -4.12 -43.43
CA LEU A 144 12.59 -3.45 -42.36
C LEU A 144 13.58 -4.40 -41.65
N ALA A 145 13.28 -5.69 -41.52
CA ALA A 145 14.19 -6.68 -40.96
C ALA A 145 15.45 -6.86 -41.81
N HIS A 146 15.29 -6.86 -43.14
CA HIS A 146 16.44 -6.89 -44.05
C HIS A 146 17.31 -5.63 -43.89
N ARG A 147 16.71 -4.44 -43.97
CA ARG A 147 17.41 -3.15 -43.77
C ARG A 147 18.08 -3.05 -42.40
N LEU A 148 17.44 -3.57 -41.32
CA LEU A 148 18.02 -3.58 -39.97
C LEU A 148 19.30 -4.43 -39.93
N SER A 149 19.30 -5.60 -40.56
CA SER A 149 20.48 -6.47 -40.63
C SER A 149 21.63 -5.94 -41.48
N GLU A 150 21.35 -4.95 -42.35
CA GLU A 150 22.40 -4.21 -43.05
C GLU A 150 23.00 -3.09 -42.19
N LYS A 151 22.20 -2.55 -41.24
CA LYS A 151 22.61 -1.40 -40.40
C LYS A 151 23.28 -1.83 -39.09
N LEU A 152 22.81 -2.92 -38.46
CA LEU A 152 23.26 -3.38 -37.14
C LEU A 152 23.89 -4.76 -37.21
N SER A 153 24.86 -5.02 -36.32
CA SER A 153 25.45 -6.35 -36.13
C SER A 153 24.40 -7.36 -35.61
N LYS A 154 24.72 -8.65 -35.75
CA LYS A 154 23.89 -9.72 -35.17
C LYS A 154 23.78 -9.62 -33.67
N GLU A 155 24.85 -9.27 -33.02
CA GLU A 155 24.95 -9.05 -31.57
C GLU A 155 24.06 -7.89 -31.12
N ASP A 156 24.07 -6.77 -31.83
CA ASP A 156 23.24 -5.58 -31.51
C ASP A 156 21.75 -5.92 -31.65
N ILE A 157 21.35 -6.65 -32.70
CA ILE A 157 19.97 -7.09 -32.90
C ILE A 157 19.54 -8.05 -31.79
N LEU A 158 20.41 -8.99 -31.36
CA LEU A 158 20.15 -9.86 -30.22
C LEU A 158 20.04 -9.07 -28.91
N ALA A 159 20.89 -8.08 -28.70
CA ALA A 159 20.80 -7.20 -27.55
C ALA A 159 19.45 -6.47 -27.50
N LEU A 160 19.02 -5.90 -28.63
CA LEU A 160 17.69 -5.29 -28.74
C LEU A 160 16.59 -6.28 -28.44
N TYR A 161 16.62 -7.48 -29.01
CA TYR A 161 15.63 -8.52 -28.79
C TYR A 161 15.55 -8.91 -27.32
N LEU A 162 16.68 -9.29 -26.71
CA LEU A 162 16.75 -9.80 -25.35
C LEU A 162 16.43 -8.75 -24.29
N ASN A 163 16.58 -7.46 -24.59
CA ASN A 163 16.18 -6.36 -23.72
C ASN A 163 14.72 -5.93 -23.92
N GLN A 164 14.05 -6.31 -25.02
CA GLN A 164 12.70 -5.81 -25.35
C GLN A 164 11.60 -6.84 -25.22
N ILE A 165 11.92 -8.12 -25.37
CA ILE A 165 10.90 -9.15 -25.40
C ILE A 165 10.15 -9.27 -24.06
N TYR A 166 8.86 -9.49 -24.13
CA TYR A 166 7.98 -9.68 -22.97
C TYR A 166 8.06 -11.10 -22.43
N TYR A 167 8.27 -11.23 -21.12
CA TYR A 167 8.40 -12.51 -20.41
C TYR A 167 7.21 -12.83 -19.48
N GLY A 168 6.16 -12.02 -19.50
CA GLY A 168 5.01 -12.14 -18.61
C GLY A 168 5.17 -11.29 -17.33
N HIS A 169 4.08 -11.18 -16.55
CA HIS A 169 4.08 -10.45 -15.27
C HIS A 169 4.58 -8.99 -15.35
N GLY A 170 4.38 -8.32 -16.48
CA GLY A 170 4.88 -6.96 -16.70
C GLY A 170 6.40 -6.86 -16.90
N ARG A 171 7.11 -7.99 -17.05
CA ARG A 171 8.59 -8.04 -17.19
C ARG A 171 9.00 -8.03 -18.64
N TYR A 172 9.82 -7.06 -19.01
CA TYR A 172 10.41 -6.90 -20.32
C TYR A 172 11.93 -7.04 -20.22
N GLY A 173 12.50 -7.81 -21.14
CA GLY A 173 13.93 -8.10 -21.16
C GLY A 173 14.35 -9.24 -20.24
N CYS A 174 15.43 -9.92 -20.65
CA CYS A 174 15.95 -11.11 -19.98
C CYS A 174 16.46 -10.85 -18.56
N GLU A 175 16.99 -9.66 -18.27
CA GLU A 175 17.48 -9.28 -16.94
C GLU A 175 16.32 -9.23 -15.94
N GLU A 176 15.22 -8.53 -16.27
CA GLU A 176 14.05 -8.47 -15.40
C GLU A 176 13.37 -9.83 -15.24
N ALA A 177 13.35 -10.65 -16.29
CA ALA A 177 12.84 -12.01 -16.22
C ALA A 177 13.69 -12.87 -15.26
N ALA A 178 15.02 -12.81 -15.35
CA ALA A 178 15.92 -13.54 -14.47
C ALA A 178 15.74 -13.10 -12.99
N ARG A 179 15.66 -11.81 -12.73
CA ARG A 179 15.42 -11.26 -11.39
C ARG A 179 14.06 -11.70 -10.82
N TYR A 180 13.01 -11.65 -11.62
CA TYR A 180 11.67 -12.01 -11.17
C TYR A 180 11.51 -13.50 -10.90
N PHE A 181 11.99 -14.36 -11.81
CA PHE A 181 11.80 -15.80 -11.67
C PHE A 181 12.84 -16.46 -10.77
N PHE A 182 14.09 -15.98 -10.77
CA PHE A 182 15.21 -16.64 -10.08
C PHE A 182 15.87 -15.79 -8.99
N GLY A 183 15.51 -14.50 -8.86
CA GLY A 183 16.06 -13.60 -7.84
C GLY A 183 17.53 -13.20 -8.05
N LYS A 184 18.05 -13.36 -9.28
CA LYS A 184 19.45 -13.08 -9.63
C LYS A 184 19.57 -12.40 -10.99
N SER A 185 20.73 -11.82 -11.27
CA SER A 185 21.04 -11.22 -12.57
C SER A 185 21.06 -12.27 -13.68
N ILE A 186 20.77 -11.83 -14.92
CA ILE A 186 20.92 -12.68 -16.11
C ILE A 186 22.33 -13.26 -16.24
N LYS A 187 23.33 -12.59 -15.72
CA LYS A 187 24.73 -13.06 -15.72
C LYS A 187 24.95 -14.36 -14.97
N GLU A 188 24.07 -14.67 -14.03
CA GLU A 188 24.19 -15.78 -13.08
C GLU A 188 23.27 -16.95 -13.41
N VAL A 189 22.49 -16.87 -14.50
CA VAL A 189 21.57 -17.95 -14.89
C VAL A 189 22.30 -19.18 -15.37
N ASP A 190 21.83 -20.34 -14.95
CA ASP A 190 22.30 -21.63 -15.40
C ASP A 190 21.57 -22.10 -16.68
N LEU A 191 21.97 -23.26 -17.20
CA LEU A 191 21.40 -23.81 -18.44
C LEU A 191 19.89 -24.12 -18.28
N ALA A 192 19.44 -24.62 -17.12
CA ALA A 192 18.04 -24.92 -16.86
C ALA A 192 17.17 -23.66 -16.89
N GLU A 193 17.67 -22.58 -16.29
CA GLU A 193 17.04 -21.27 -16.21
C GLU A 193 17.04 -20.55 -17.56
N ALA A 194 18.16 -20.60 -18.28
CA ALA A 194 18.27 -20.03 -19.63
C ALA A 194 17.28 -20.70 -20.60
N ALA A 195 17.18 -22.04 -20.57
CA ALA A 195 16.22 -22.77 -21.38
C ALA A 195 14.76 -22.47 -21.00
N LEU A 196 14.48 -22.26 -19.71
CA LEU A 196 13.15 -21.84 -19.27
C LEU A 196 12.81 -20.45 -19.82
N LEU A 197 13.70 -19.46 -19.61
CA LEU A 197 13.49 -18.09 -20.10
C LEU A 197 13.32 -18.06 -21.61
N ALA A 198 14.17 -18.73 -22.37
CA ALA A 198 14.08 -18.79 -23.83
C ALA A 198 12.74 -19.39 -24.32
N GLY A 199 12.07 -20.18 -23.50
CA GLY A 199 10.77 -20.76 -23.81
C GLY A 199 9.57 -19.83 -23.63
N LEU A 200 9.66 -18.83 -22.74
CA LEU A 200 8.52 -17.97 -22.33
C LEU A 200 7.99 -17.05 -23.43
N PRO A 201 8.81 -16.40 -24.29
CA PRO A 201 8.35 -15.40 -25.25
C PRO A 201 7.27 -15.90 -26.22
N GLN A 202 7.17 -17.18 -26.48
CA GLN A 202 6.14 -17.77 -27.32
C GLN A 202 4.72 -17.46 -26.81
N SER A 203 4.49 -17.53 -25.49
CA SER A 203 3.19 -17.26 -24.87
C SER A 203 3.40 -16.99 -23.37
N PRO A 204 3.89 -15.80 -22.97
CA PRO A 204 4.43 -15.56 -21.65
C PRO A 204 3.48 -15.84 -20.48
N GLU A 205 2.20 -15.46 -20.62
CA GLU A 205 1.21 -15.71 -19.55
C GLU A 205 0.83 -17.19 -19.44
N ARG A 206 0.68 -17.91 -20.57
CA ARG A 206 0.30 -19.33 -20.60
C ARG A 206 1.44 -20.27 -20.25
N LEU A 207 2.68 -19.81 -20.38
CA LEU A 207 3.89 -20.57 -20.08
C LEU A 207 4.54 -20.09 -18.77
N SER A 208 3.89 -19.21 -18.01
CA SER A 208 4.40 -18.73 -16.74
C SER A 208 4.65 -19.89 -15.77
N PRO A 209 5.88 -20.10 -15.28
CA PRO A 209 6.18 -21.19 -14.36
C PRO A 209 5.52 -21.01 -12.97
N ARG A 210 5.08 -19.79 -12.63
CA ARG A 210 4.33 -19.52 -11.39
C ARG A 210 2.85 -19.90 -11.52
N LYS A 211 2.24 -19.69 -12.71
CA LYS A 211 0.81 -19.97 -12.94
C LYS A 211 0.57 -21.35 -13.53
N HIS A 212 1.47 -21.80 -14.42
CA HIS A 212 1.32 -23.02 -15.23
C HIS A 212 2.63 -23.82 -15.25
N PRO A 213 3.08 -24.41 -14.12
CA PRO A 213 4.38 -25.06 -14.01
C PRO A 213 4.60 -26.20 -14.98
N ASP A 214 3.56 -27.02 -15.27
CA ASP A 214 3.65 -28.14 -16.20
C ASP A 214 3.85 -27.69 -17.64
N ALA A 215 3.13 -26.65 -18.07
CA ALA A 215 3.28 -26.06 -19.41
C ALA A 215 4.66 -25.43 -19.59
N ALA A 216 5.15 -24.71 -18.56
CA ALA A 216 6.49 -24.16 -18.52
C ALA A 216 7.55 -25.26 -18.62
N LYS A 217 7.36 -26.37 -17.88
CA LYS A 217 8.27 -27.52 -17.90
C LYS A 217 8.31 -28.21 -19.24
N ALA A 218 7.16 -28.41 -19.88
CA ALA A 218 7.09 -28.98 -21.22
C ALA A 218 7.82 -28.10 -22.25
N ARG A 219 7.68 -26.78 -22.14
CA ARG A 219 8.36 -25.83 -23.02
C ARG A 219 9.88 -25.77 -22.76
N GLN A 220 10.33 -25.81 -21.49
CA GLN A 220 11.75 -25.93 -21.14
C GLN A 220 12.38 -27.17 -21.77
N ARG A 221 11.72 -28.34 -21.70
CA ARG A 221 12.18 -29.60 -22.35
C ARG A 221 12.33 -29.42 -23.85
N TYR A 222 11.37 -28.75 -24.48
CA TYR A 222 11.45 -28.46 -25.92
C TYR A 222 12.71 -27.63 -26.25
N VAL A 223 12.98 -26.55 -25.49
CA VAL A 223 14.14 -25.70 -25.73
C VAL A 223 15.45 -26.48 -25.55
N LEU A 224 15.57 -27.26 -24.47
CA LEU A 224 16.74 -28.11 -24.21
C LEU A 224 16.96 -29.12 -25.37
N GLY A 225 15.87 -29.71 -25.90
CA GLY A 225 15.90 -30.57 -27.06
C GLY A 225 16.45 -29.87 -28.31
N GLN A 226 15.95 -28.65 -28.58
CA GLN A 226 16.45 -27.82 -29.70
C GLN A 226 17.93 -27.45 -29.54
N MET A 227 18.36 -27.09 -28.32
CA MET A 227 19.78 -26.83 -28.05
C MET A 227 20.66 -28.06 -28.35
N ALA A 228 20.19 -29.26 -28.01
CA ALA A 228 20.90 -30.51 -28.31
C ALA A 228 20.88 -30.83 -29.81
N ASP A 229 19.73 -30.63 -30.50
CA ASP A 229 19.60 -30.88 -31.96
C ASP A 229 20.49 -29.96 -32.79
N HIS A 230 20.79 -28.74 -32.29
CA HIS A 230 21.68 -27.79 -32.93
C HIS A 230 23.13 -27.83 -32.40
N GLY A 231 23.46 -28.79 -31.55
CA GLY A 231 24.83 -29.03 -31.09
C GLY A 231 25.37 -28.02 -30.07
N TYR A 232 24.49 -27.25 -29.38
CA TYR A 232 24.90 -26.33 -28.31
C TYR A 232 25.20 -27.04 -26.98
N ILE A 233 24.53 -28.18 -26.74
CA ILE A 233 24.72 -29.05 -25.57
C ILE A 233 24.63 -30.51 -25.97
N GLU A 234 25.13 -31.41 -25.12
CA GLU A 234 24.98 -32.86 -25.33
C GLU A 234 23.54 -33.30 -25.04
N ARG A 235 23.05 -34.32 -25.80
CA ARG A 235 21.72 -34.90 -25.59
C ARG A 235 21.51 -35.40 -24.15
N LYS A 236 22.49 -36.10 -23.60
CA LYS A 236 22.46 -36.62 -22.22
C LYS A 236 22.32 -35.49 -21.19
N GLU A 237 22.97 -34.36 -21.42
CA GLU A 237 22.87 -33.19 -20.56
C GLU A 237 21.48 -32.55 -20.64
N ALA A 238 20.90 -32.43 -21.85
CA ALA A 238 19.53 -31.94 -22.05
C ALA A 238 18.53 -32.80 -21.29
N GLU A 239 18.63 -34.14 -21.38
CA GLU A 239 17.75 -35.07 -20.67
C GLU A 239 17.89 -34.99 -19.15
N ARG A 240 19.12 -34.91 -18.65
CA ARG A 240 19.42 -34.74 -17.21
C ARG A 240 18.77 -33.48 -16.64
N ILE A 241 18.88 -32.35 -17.32
CA ILE A 241 18.31 -31.06 -16.87
C ILE A 241 16.79 -31.09 -17.03
N ALA A 242 16.29 -31.68 -18.13
CA ALA A 242 14.86 -31.82 -18.35
C ALA A 242 14.14 -32.65 -17.25
N ALA A 243 14.84 -33.53 -16.56
CA ALA A 243 14.31 -34.31 -15.44
C ALA A 243 14.26 -33.51 -14.12
N GLN A 244 15.04 -32.43 -13.97
CA GLN A 244 15.07 -31.64 -12.73
C GLN A 244 13.80 -30.77 -12.60
N PRO A 245 13.31 -30.51 -11.39
CA PRO A 245 12.19 -29.58 -11.17
C PRO A 245 12.63 -28.14 -11.47
N ILE A 246 11.67 -27.30 -11.88
CA ILE A 246 11.88 -25.86 -11.99
C ILE A 246 12.02 -25.29 -10.57
N ARG A 247 13.08 -24.53 -10.33
CA ARG A 247 13.32 -23.81 -9.07
C ARG A 247 13.07 -22.32 -9.30
N LEU A 248 12.14 -21.75 -8.55
CA LEU A 248 11.83 -20.33 -8.60
C LEU A 248 12.22 -19.65 -7.29
N ALA A 249 12.67 -18.40 -7.38
CA ALA A 249 12.84 -17.57 -6.19
C ALA A 249 11.50 -17.31 -5.51
N ARG A 250 11.54 -17.10 -4.20
CA ARG A 250 10.39 -16.57 -3.47
C ARG A 250 10.07 -15.15 -3.99
N GLU A 251 8.79 -14.80 -4.00
CA GLU A 251 8.41 -13.43 -4.34
C GLU A 251 9.00 -12.46 -3.32
N THR A 252 9.62 -11.40 -3.84
CA THR A 252 10.18 -10.32 -3.00
C THR A 252 9.06 -9.48 -2.38
N GLY A 253 9.37 -8.71 -1.33
CA GLY A 253 8.44 -7.74 -0.75
C GLY A 253 7.91 -6.74 -1.78
N ALA A 254 8.75 -6.35 -2.76
CA ALA A 254 8.36 -5.50 -3.88
C ALA A 254 7.27 -6.15 -4.76
N ALA A 255 7.39 -7.45 -5.05
CA ALA A 255 6.40 -8.17 -5.85
C ALA A 255 5.07 -8.37 -5.11
N ARG A 256 5.11 -8.41 -3.77
CA ARG A 256 3.92 -8.54 -2.90
C ARG A 256 3.26 -7.20 -2.54
N GLY A 257 3.81 -6.07 -2.97
CA GLY A 257 3.29 -4.74 -2.63
C GLY A 257 3.44 -4.36 -1.16
N LEU A 258 4.46 -4.88 -0.47
CA LEU A 258 4.69 -4.69 0.98
C LEU A 258 4.65 -3.23 1.42
N ALA A 259 5.16 -2.32 0.59
CA ALA A 259 5.32 -0.89 0.88
C ALA A 259 4.70 -0.04 -0.24
N ALA A 260 3.47 -0.35 -0.64
CA ALA A 260 2.79 0.38 -1.71
C ALA A 260 2.62 1.87 -1.39
N GLU A 261 2.45 2.22 -0.11
CA GLU A 261 2.41 3.61 0.38
C GLU A 261 3.72 4.34 0.07
N GLU A 262 4.85 3.72 0.38
CA GLU A 262 6.18 4.32 0.12
C GLU A 262 6.47 4.41 -1.38
N VAL A 263 5.99 3.47 -2.17
CA VAL A 263 6.06 3.55 -3.64
C VAL A 263 5.36 4.81 -4.15
N ASP A 264 4.20 5.14 -3.59
CA ASP A 264 3.47 6.35 -3.96
C ASP A 264 4.17 7.63 -3.47
N VAL A 265 4.76 7.63 -2.26
CA VAL A 265 5.59 8.74 -1.76
C VAL A 265 6.77 9.00 -2.70
N VAL A 266 7.50 7.94 -3.08
CA VAL A 266 8.62 8.03 -4.02
C VAL A 266 8.15 8.49 -5.40
N SER A 267 6.99 7.99 -5.87
CA SER A 267 6.41 8.37 -7.14
C SER A 267 6.15 9.88 -7.21
N HIS A 268 5.47 10.45 -6.21
CA HIS A 268 5.20 11.89 -6.13
C HIS A 268 6.51 12.70 -6.04
N PHE A 269 7.44 12.28 -5.21
CA PHE A 269 8.75 12.95 -5.09
C PHE A 269 9.50 13.01 -6.43
N LEU A 270 9.51 11.91 -7.20
CA LEU A 270 10.14 11.88 -8.51
C LEU A 270 9.38 12.71 -9.55
N GLN A 271 8.05 12.72 -9.49
CA GLN A 271 7.21 13.58 -10.35
C GLN A 271 7.50 15.07 -10.11
N ASP A 272 7.60 15.48 -8.85
CA ASP A 272 7.91 16.86 -8.48
C ASP A 272 9.31 17.28 -8.94
N LYS A 273 10.31 16.38 -8.84
CA LYS A 273 11.69 16.67 -9.25
C LYS A 273 11.95 16.59 -10.75
N LEU A 274 11.37 15.64 -11.46
CA LEU A 274 11.72 15.25 -12.82
C LEU A 274 10.59 15.50 -13.84
N GLY A 275 9.39 15.82 -13.37
CA GLY A 275 8.18 15.89 -14.18
C GLY A 275 7.50 14.54 -14.38
N GLU A 276 6.19 14.57 -14.64
CA GLU A 276 5.31 13.40 -14.61
C GLU A 276 5.72 12.29 -15.59
N SER A 277 6.10 12.62 -16.83
CA SER A 277 6.50 11.62 -17.85
C SER A 277 7.86 10.99 -17.55
N THR A 278 8.82 11.77 -17.06
CA THR A 278 10.21 11.32 -16.83
C THR A 278 10.33 10.43 -15.59
N ALA A 279 9.53 10.70 -14.55
CA ALA A 279 9.55 9.95 -13.29
C ALA A 279 9.36 8.44 -13.47
N PHE A 280 8.52 8.03 -14.44
CA PHE A 280 8.23 6.62 -14.72
C PHE A 280 9.15 5.96 -15.76
N GLU A 281 10.08 6.71 -16.35
CA GLU A 281 10.91 6.25 -17.47
C GLU A 281 12.40 6.26 -17.17
N VAL A 282 12.81 6.97 -16.12
CA VAL A 282 14.24 7.27 -15.85
C VAL A 282 15.05 6.06 -15.42
N GLY A 283 14.43 5.06 -14.82
CA GLY A 283 15.11 3.82 -14.46
C GLY A 283 16.22 4.00 -13.43
N THR A 284 15.90 4.69 -12.34
CA THR A 284 16.86 4.97 -11.26
C THR A 284 16.69 4.02 -10.06
N THR A 285 17.54 4.16 -9.08
CA THR A 285 17.39 3.50 -7.77
C THR A 285 17.12 4.55 -6.71
N VAL A 286 16.06 4.35 -5.92
CA VAL A 286 15.72 5.21 -4.79
C VAL A 286 15.94 4.42 -3.51
N ALA A 287 16.85 4.88 -2.67
CA ALA A 287 17.05 4.35 -1.33
C ALA A 287 16.16 5.16 -0.35
N THR A 288 15.30 4.46 0.38
CA THR A 288 14.38 5.04 1.37
C THR A 288 14.89 4.86 2.79
N THR A 289 14.22 5.49 3.74
CA THR A 289 14.45 5.29 5.17
C THR A 289 13.69 4.10 5.73
N LEU A 290 12.73 3.56 4.97
CA LEU A 290 11.87 2.47 5.39
C LEU A 290 12.69 1.24 5.81
N ASP A 291 12.19 0.50 6.80
CA ASP A 291 12.71 -0.82 7.19
C ASP A 291 11.65 -1.87 6.82
N ALA A 292 12.00 -2.74 5.88
CA ALA A 292 11.04 -3.73 5.34
C ALA A 292 10.47 -4.66 6.43
N LYS A 293 11.25 -4.97 7.48
CA LYS A 293 10.79 -5.79 8.60
C LYS A 293 9.82 -5.03 9.48
N LEU A 294 10.10 -3.76 9.80
CA LEU A 294 9.18 -2.93 10.56
C LEU A 294 7.89 -2.67 9.78
N GLN A 295 7.98 -2.47 8.47
CA GLN A 295 6.82 -2.32 7.58
C GLN A 295 5.91 -3.56 7.62
N GLU A 296 6.48 -4.76 7.52
CA GLU A 296 5.72 -6.01 7.61
C GLU A 296 5.06 -6.18 8.97
N LEU A 297 5.79 -5.92 10.05
CA LEU A 297 5.26 -5.99 11.42
C LEU A 297 4.14 -4.97 11.66
N ALA A 298 4.29 -3.74 11.15
CA ALA A 298 3.29 -2.69 11.26
C ALA A 298 2.00 -3.10 10.54
N ARG A 299 2.09 -3.60 9.31
CA ARG A 299 0.96 -4.07 8.51
C ARG A 299 0.23 -5.22 9.21
N VAL A 300 0.94 -6.27 9.60
CA VAL A 300 0.35 -7.44 10.27
C VAL A 300 -0.33 -7.08 11.59
N SER A 301 0.27 -6.18 12.38
CA SER A 301 -0.32 -5.76 13.67
C SER A 301 -1.57 -4.90 13.45
N LEU A 302 -1.55 -4.02 12.44
CA LEU A 302 -2.69 -3.18 12.07
C LEU A 302 -3.85 -4.04 11.53
N GLU A 303 -3.59 -4.94 10.59
CA GLU A 303 -4.59 -5.85 10.01
C GLU A 303 -5.28 -6.68 11.08
N ARG A 304 -4.50 -7.33 11.96
CA ARG A 304 -5.05 -8.11 13.08
C ARG A 304 -5.93 -7.28 14.00
N GLY A 305 -5.50 -6.07 14.35
CA GLY A 305 -6.25 -5.19 15.24
C GLY A 305 -7.57 -4.73 14.61
N LEU A 306 -7.58 -4.47 13.31
CA LEU A 306 -8.80 -4.14 12.56
C LEU A 306 -9.75 -5.33 12.46
N GLU A 307 -9.25 -6.53 12.20
CA GLU A 307 -10.04 -7.76 12.19
C GLU A 307 -10.67 -8.05 13.56
N ASP A 308 -9.91 -7.82 14.65
CA ASP A 308 -10.42 -7.98 16.00
C ASP A 308 -11.50 -6.94 16.33
N LEU A 309 -11.35 -5.69 15.88
CA LEU A 309 -12.38 -4.65 16.00
C LEU A 309 -13.65 -5.01 15.22
N ASP A 310 -13.48 -5.37 13.95
CA ASP A 310 -14.57 -5.77 13.07
C ASP A 310 -15.36 -6.96 13.65
N ALA A 311 -14.64 -7.95 14.17
CA ALA A 311 -15.25 -9.11 14.84
C ALA A 311 -16.02 -8.72 16.11
N ARG A 312 -15.49 -7.80 16.95
CA ARG A 312 -16.18 -7.33 18.17
C ARG A 312 -17.44 -6.56 17.85
N GLN A 313 -17.43 -5.76 16.78
CA GLN A 313 -18.59 -4.98 16.34
C GLN A 313 -19.61 -5.82 15.55
N GLY A 314 -19.28 -7.09 15.25
CA GLY A 314 -20.19 -8.02 14.58
C GLY A 314 -20.26 -7.86 13.08
N PHE A 315 -19.23 -7.32 12.46
CA PHE A 315 -19.11 -6.87 11.09
C PHE A 315 -20.00 -5.68 10.74
N ARG A 316 -19.54 -4.87 9.82
CA ARG A 316 -20.40 -3.90 9.16
C ARG A 316 -21.49 -4.70 8.42
N GLY A 317 -22.73 -4.59 8.86
CA GLY A 317 -23.87 -5.17 8.18
C GLY A 317 -24.06 -4.55 6.80
N PRO A 318 -25.11 -4.92 6.07
CA PRO A 318 -25.42 -4.31 4.79
C PRO A 318 -25.44 -2.78 4.88
N SER A 319 -24.89 -2.09 3.89
CA SER A 319 -24.89 -0.62 3.81
C SER A 319 -26.29 -0.06 3.50
N GLY A 320 -27.16 -0.90 2.95
CA GLY A 320 -28.53 -0.57 2.57
C GLY A 320 -29.31 -1.79 2.09
N HIS A 321 -30.48 -1.54 1.56
CA HIS A 321 -31.34 -2.56 0.97
C HIS A 321 -32.02 -2.02 -0.29
N VAL A 322 -31.95 -2.74 -1.40
CA VAL A 322 -32.68 -2.38 -2.63
C VAL A 322 -34.06 -3.01 -2.64
N THR A 323 -35.01 -2.20 -3.03
CA THR A 323 -36.38 -2.64 -3.31
C THR A 323 -36.55 -2.91 -4.80
N ALA A 324 -37.66 -3.56 -5.21
CA ALA A 324 -37.96 -3.75 -6.63
C ALA A 324 -37.99 -2.42 -7.42
N LYS A 325 -38.31 -1.29 -6.75
CA LYS A 325 -38.33 0.04 -7.37
C LYS A 325 -36.93 0.64 -7.60
N THR A 326 -35.95 0.30 -6.77
CA THR A 326 -34.57 0.88 -6.81
C THR A 326 -33.54 -0.05 -7.45
N LEU A 327 -33.89 -1.31 -7.68
CA LEU A 327 -33.01 -2.36 -8.19
C LEU A 327 -32.33 -1.98 -9.52
N ASP A 328 -33.12 -1.54 -10.49
CA ASP A 328 -32.56 -1.17 -11.82
C ASP A 328 -31.70 0.08 -11.79
N ALA A 329 -31.98 1.01 -10.85
CA ALA A 329 -31.14 2.19 -10.67
C ALA A 329 -29.78 1.79 -10.09
N GLN A 330 -29.78 0.92 -9.08
CA GLN A 330 -28.53 0.40 -8.48
C GLN A 330 -27.71 -0.40 -9.49
N ARG A 331 -28.34 -1.27 -10.30
CA ARG A 331 -27.65 -2.02 -11.36
C ARG A 331 -27.03 -1.12 -12.42
N ARG A 332 -27.70 -0.02 -12.79
CA ARG A 332 -27.09 0.97 -13.71
C ARG A 332 -25.87 1.64 -13.13
N GLU A 333 -25.87 1.92 -11.84
CA GLU A 333 -24.70 2.50 -11.16
C GLU A 333 -23.54 1.52 -11.10
N LEU A 334 -23.80 0.27 -10.76
CA LEU A 334 -22.80 -0.82 -10.83
C LEU A 334 -22.20 -0.95 -12.22
N GLY A 335 -23.02 -0.86 -13.27
CA GLY A 335 -22.56 -0.92 -14.67
C GLY A 335 -21.57 0.20 -15.04
N LYS A 336 -21.72 1.41 -14.48
CA LYS A 336 -20.79 2.53 -14.71
C LYS A 336 -19.42 2.26 -14.09
N SER A 337 -19.37 1.64 -12.92
CA SER A 337 -18.15 1.35 -12.18
C SER A 337 -17.46 0.05 -12.62
N TYR A 338 -18.15 -0.80 -13.41
CA TYR A 338 -17.70 -2.15 -13.73
C TYR A 338 -16.29 -2.25 -14.32
N ALA A 339 -15.94 -1.36 -15.24
CA ALA A 339 -14.61 -1.38 -15.88
C ALA A 339 -13.45 -1.11 -14.92
N LYS A 340 -13.67 -0.26 -13.93
CA LYS A 340 -12.70 0.03 -12.85
C LYS A 340 -12.66 -1.10 -11.83
N PHE A 341 -13.85 -1.60 -11.46
CA PHE A 341 -13.99 -2.76 -10.58
C PHE A 341 -13.23 -3.97 -11.11
N MET A 342 -13.34 -4.27 -12.41
CA MET A 342 -12.62 -5.38 -13.05
C MET A 342 -11.08 -5.19 -13.12
N LYS A 343 -10.59 -3.99 -12.86
CA LYS A 343 -9.15 -3.71 -12.68
C LYS A 343 -8.67 -3.87 -11.24
N GLY A 344 -9.54 -4.31 -10.32
CA GLY A 344 -9.22 -4.52 -8.91
C GLY A 344 -9.08 -3.25 -8.08
N SER A 345 -9.22 -2.06 -8.68
CA SER A 345 -8.97 -0.77 -8.01
C SER A 345 -10.19 -0.17 -7.32
N ASP A 346 -11.39 -0.70 -7.57
CA ASP A 346 -12.64 -0.11 -7.06
C ASP A 346 -13.41 -1.07 -6.16
N ILE A 347 -14.03 -0.49 -5.11
CA ILE A 347 -15.04 -1.14 -4.27
C ILE A 347 -16.41 -0.75 -4.81
N VAL A 348 -17.32 -1.72 -4.94
CA VAL A 348 -18.68 -1.47 -5.38
C VAL A 348 -19.71 -1.90 -4.32
N GLU A 349 -20.85 -1.25 -4.28
CA GLU A 349 -22.02 -1.69 -3.49
C GLU A 349 -22.81 -2.74 -4.25
N GLY A 350 -22.34 -3.98 -4.20
CA GLY A 350 -23.00 -5.11 -4.83
C GLY A 350 -24.31 -5.50 -4.14
N ILE A 351 -25.21 -6.11 -4.88
CA ILE A 351 -26.54 -6.52 -4.41
C ILE A 351 -26.50 -8.00 -4.03
N VAL A 352 -26.80 -8.32 -2.77
CA VAL A 352 -26.90 -9.72 -2.31
C VAL A 352 -28.01 -10.44 -3.07
N LEU A 353 -27.65 -11.54 -3.69
CA LEU A 353 -28.58 -12.42 -4.39
C LEU A 353 -29.07 -13.56 -3.50
N ARG A 354 -28.16 -14.29 -2.89
CA ARG A 354 -28.44 -15.45 -2.04
C ARG A 354 -27.22 -15.79 -1.19
N PHE A 355 -27.44 -16.61 -0.16
CA PHE A 355 -26.40 -17.25 0.62
C PHE A 355 -26.54 -18.78 0.50
N GLU A 356 -25.47 -19.46 0.11
CA GLU A 356 -25.39 -20.92 0.06
C GLU A 356 -24.54 -21.41 1.23
N LYS A 357 -25.15 -22.24 2.10
CA LYS A 357 -24.45 -22.84 3.25
C LYS A 357 -23.48 -23.91 2.77
N ASP A 358 -22.32 -24.00 3.40
CA ASP A 358 -21.41 -25.12 3.19
C ASP A 358 -22.00 -26.39 3.80
N ALA A 359 -21.93 -27.50 3.06
CA ALA A 359 -22.45 -28.79 3.51
C ALA A 359 -21.68 -29.35 4.73
N THR A 360 -20.43 -28.98 4.89
CA THR A 360 -19.53 -29.47 5.96
C THR A 360 -19.51 -28.58 7.19
N SER A 361 -19.91 -27.32 7.08
CA SER A 361 -19.94 -26.36 8.18
C SER A 361 -21.08 -25.35 8.05
N PRO A 362 -22.14 -25.43 8.89
CA PRO A 362 -23.29 -24.51 8.82
C PRO A 362 -22.92 -23.04 9.17
N LYS A 363 -21.68 -22.79 9.66
CA LYS A 363 -21.21 -21.46 10.04
C LYS A 363 -20.54 -20.71 8.89
N VAL A 364 -20.18 -21.41 7.82
CA VAL A 364 -19.53 -20.85 6.62
C VAL A 364 -20.33 -21.18 5.37
N GLY A 365 -20.07 -20.48 4.29
CA GLY A 365 -20.77 -20.66 3.02
C GLY A 365 -20.34 -19.60 2.02
N LYS A 366 -21.10 -19.47 0.93
CA LYS A 366 -20.86 -18.49 -0.12
C LYS A 366 -21.98 -17.47 -0.22
N LEU A 367 -21.62 -16.20 -0.16
CA LEU A 367 -22.52 -15.08 -0.41
C LEU A 367 -22.42 -14.69 -1.88
N TYR A 368 -23.50 -14.87 -2.64
CA TYR A 368 -23.56 -14.48 -4.04
C TYR A 368 -24.06 -13.05 -4.17
N VAL A 369 -23.34 -12.26 -4.96
CA VAL A 369 -23.52 -10.81 -5.09
C VAL A 369 -23.56 -10.43 -6.56
N ASP A 370 -24.56 -9.63 -6.95
CA ASP A 370 -24.61 -8.99 -8.27
C ASP A 370 -23.75 -7.73 -8.24
N VAL A 371 -22.68 -7.73 -9.03
CA VAL A 371 -21.74 -6.60 -9.15
C VAL A 371 -21.94 -5.78 -10.43
N GLY A 372 -23.06 -6.03 -11.13
CA GLY A 372 -23.36 -5.41 -12.41
C GLY A 372 -22.50 -5.96 -13.55
N ALA A 373 -22.75 -5.49 -14.74
CA ALA A 373 -21.92 -5.74 -15.90
C ALA A 373 -21.79 -4.49 -16.77
N GLY A 374 -20.65 -4.34 -17.45
CA GLY A 374 -20.48 -3.26 -18.41
C GLY A 374 -21.44 -3.41 -19.58
N VAL A 375 -22.08 -2.32 -19.99
CA VAL A 375 -22.89 -2.32 -21.22
C VAL A 375 -21.94 -2.46 -22.42
N PRO A 376 -22.05 -3.49 -23.27
CA PRO A 376 -21.22 -3.59 -24.46
C PRO A 376 -21.40 -2.34 -25.33
N ALA A 377 -20.31 -1.78 -25.84
CA ALA A 377 -20.32 -0.57 -26.68
C ALA A 377 -21.24 -0.70 -27.92
N ASN A 378 -21.63 -1.91 -28.29
CA ASN A 378 -22.47 -2.25 -29.45
C ASN A 378 -23.93 -2.62 -29.10
N ALA A 379 -24.35 -2.46 -27.85
CA ALA A 379 -25.75 -2.71 -27.48
C ALA A 379 -26.64 -1.62 -28.04
N ARG A 380 -27.09 -1.77 -29.29
CA ARG A 380 -28.19 -0.98 -29.85
C ARG A 380 -29.50 -1.43 -29.21
N PRO A 381 -30.36 -0.49 -28.79
CA PRO A 381 -31.72 -0.88 -28.43
C PRO A 381 -32.38 -1.54 -29.64
N PRO A 382 -33.22 -2.59 -29.45
CA PRO A 382 -33.94 -3.23 -30.55
C PRO A 382 -34.73 -2.18 -31.31
N ALA A 383 -34.64 -2.23 -32.62
CA ALA A 383 -35.42 -1.32 -33.48
C ALA A 383 -36.92 -1.54 -33.20
N PRO A 384 -37.73 -0.46 -33.11
CA PRO A 384 -39.13 -0.59 -32.80
C PRO A 384 -39.82 -1.46 -33.88
N THR A 385 -40.34 -2.62 -33.47
CA THR A 385 -41.14 -3.50 -34.29
C THR A 385 -42.55 -2.96 -34.37
N GLY A 386 -42.78 -2.07 -35.31
CA GLY A 386 -44.12 -1.56 -35.60
C GLY A 386 -44.08 -0.40 -36.58
N LYS A 387 -44.80 -0.53 -37.72
CA LYS A 387 -45.01 0.60 -38.63
C LYS A 387 -45.79 1.70 -37.90
N ALA A 388 -45.11 2.77 -37.50
CA ALA A 388 -45.75 3.93 -36.90
C ALA A 388 -46.69 4.59 -37.92
N LYS A 389 -47.94 4.80 -37.59
CA LYS A 389 -48.83 5.70 -38.30
C LYS A 389 -48.26 7.12 -38.22
N ALA A 390 -48.21 7.80 -39.39
CA ALA A 390 -47.69 9.15 -39.47
C ALA A 390 -48.45 10.07 -38.49
N GLY A 391 -47.68 10.73 -37.58
CA GLY A 391 -48.19 11.77 -36.66
C GLY A 391 -48.23 11.43 -35.18
N VAL A 392 -47.93 10.23 -34.73
CA VAL A 392 -47.86 9.89 -33.29
C VAL A 392 -46.41 9.52 -32.93
N LYS A 393 -45.77 10.29 -32.03
CA LYS A 393 -44.49 9.89 -31.42
C LYS A 393 -44.69 8.52 -30.76
N ALA A 394 -44.04 7.49 -31.27
CA ALA A 394 -44.04 6.18 -30.61
C ALA A 394 -43.56 6.33 -29.17
N PRO A 395 -44.19 5.65 -28.17
CA PRO A 395 -43.67 5.62 -26.82
C PRO A 395 -42.23 5.08 -26.85
N PRO A 396 -41.33 5.61 -26.02
CA PRO A 396 -39.96 5.11 -25.93
C PRO A 396 -40.01 3.60 -25.67
N ALA A 397 -39.23 2.82 -26.43
CA ALA A 397 -39.12 1.39 -26.22
C ALA A 397 -38.72 1.13 -24.74
N PRO A 398 -39.31 0.11 -24.09
CA PRO A 398 -38.96 -0.21 -22.71
C PRO A 398 -37.46 -0.43 -22.63
N ALA A 399 -36.78 0.27 -21.70
CA ALA A 399 -35.37 0.14 -21.50
C ALA A 399 -35.05 -1.33 -21.12
N LEU A 400 -34.10 -1.94 -21.79
CA LEU A 400 -33.63 -3.27 -21.42
C LEU A 400 -33.15 -3.25 -19.95
N PRO A 401 -33.42 -4.32 -19.18
CA PRO A 401 -32.93 -4.43 -17.82
C PRO A 401 -31.38 -4.32 -17.85
N PRO A 402 -30.77 -3.63 -16.86
CA PRO A 402 -29.33 -3.50 -16.80
C PRO A 402 -28.66 -4.88 -16.75
N PRO A 403 -27.54 -5.10 -17.47
CA PRO A 403 -26.85 -6.35 -17.42
C PRO A 403 -26.28 -6.65 -16.03
N THR A 404 -26.28 -7.92 -15.65
CA THR A 404 -25.85 -8.40 -14.32
C THR A 404 -24.61 -9.28 -14.44
N ARG A 405 -23.73 -9.25 -13.43
CA ARG A 405 -22.61 -10.16 -13.28
C ARG A 405 -22.59 -10.68 -11.85
N GLU A 406 -22.63 -12.00 -11.71
CA GLU A 406 -22.57 -12.65 -10.42
C GLU A 406 -21.13 -12.79 -9.95
N GLY A 407 -20.88 -12.51 -8.67
CA GLY A 407 -19.67 -12.87 -7.95
C GLY A 407 -20.03 -13.56 -6.64
N PHE A 408 -19.03 -14.10 -5.94
CA PHE A 408 -19.24 -14.75 -4.65
C PHE A 408 -18.12 -14.40 -3.65
N VAL A 409 -18.51 -14.20 -2.38
CA VAL A 409 -17.61 -14.15 -1.24
C VAL A 409 -17.61 -15.51 -0.57
N ASP A 410 -16.45 -16.17 -0.52
CA ASP A 410 -16.29 -17.46 0.13
C ASP A 410 -15.80 -17.25 1.58
N PHE A 411 -16.69 -17.42 2.54
CA PHE A 411 -16.39 -17.22 3.95
C PHE A 411 -15.47 -18.29 4.57
N SER A 412 -15.26 -19.42 3.90
CA SER A 412 -14.29 -20.43 4.33
C SER A 412 -12.84 -19.95 4.16
N LEU A 413 -12.62 -19.02 3.24
CA LEU A 413 -11.31 -18.45 2.92
C LEU A 413 -11.01 -17.15 3.68
N GLU A 414 -11.91 -16.71 4.53
CA GLU A 414 -11.82 -15.46 5.28
C GLU A 414 -11.90 -15.73 6.79
N PRO A 415 -10.78 -16.03 7.48
CA PRO A 415 -10.78 -16.41 8.90
C PRO A 415 -11.41 -15.37 9.83
N ARG A 416 -11.40 -14.11 9.46
CA ARG A 416 -12.01 -12.99 10.21
C ARG A 416 -13.50 -13.20 10.44
N TYR A 417 -14.21 -13.86 9.53
CA TYR A 417 -15.66 -14.08 9.65
C TYR A 417 -16.05 -15.19 10.61
N ALA A 418 -15.12 -16.10 10.92
CA ALA A 418 -15.34 -17.17 11.88
C ALA A 418 -15.43 -16.67 13.35
N LYS A 419 -14.92 -15.47 13.63
CA LYS A 419 -14.85 -14.87 14.98
C LYS A 419 -16.17 -14.28 15.46
N GLY A 420 -17.19 -14.10 14.59
CA GLY A 420 -18.44 -13.44 14.94
C GLY A 420 -19.42 -14.33 15.75
N THR A 421 -20.25 -13.70 16.59
CA THR A 421 -21.24 -14.38 17.46
C THR A 421 -22.50 -14.85 16.74
N LYS A 422 -22.86 -14.24 15.60
CA LYS A 422 -24.04 -14.61 14.80
C LYS A 422 -23.62 -15.41 13.56
N PRO A 423 -24.41 -16.45 13.18
CA PRO A 423 -24.21 -17.14 11.92
C PRO A 423 -24.17 -16.16 10.74
N ILE A 424 -23.27 -16.34 9.80
CA ILE A 424 -23.13 -15.44 8.63
C ILE A 424 -24.41 -15.42 7.80
N ALA A 425 -25.07 -16.58 7.66
CA ALA A 425 -26.33 -16.72 6.96
C ALA A 425 -27.46 -15.79 7.48
N ASP A 426 -27.42 -15.42 8.75
CA ASP A 426 -28.44 -14.58 9.38
C ASP A 426 -28.17 -13.08 9.26
N ARG A 427 -27.04 -12.71 8.64
CA ARG A 427 -26.56 -11.33 8.53
C ARG A 427 -26.94 -10.67 7.22
N PHE A 428 -27.22 -11.46 6.17
CA PHE A 428 -27.48 -10.98 4.83
C PHE A 428 -28.81 -11.52 4.31
N LYS A 429 -29.57 -10.64 3.67
CA LYS A 429 -30.83 -10.99 2.99
C LYS A 429 -30.72 -10.64 1.50
N PRO A 430 -31.39 -11.36 0.61
CA PRO A 430 -31.46 -10.96 -0.79
C PRO A 430 -31.94 -9.52 -0.92
N GLY A 431 -31.25 -8.73 -1.75
CA GLY A 431 -31.52 -7.29 -1.89
C GLY A 431 -30.68 -6.39 -0.98
N ASP A 432 -29.96 -6.94 -0.01
CA ASP A 432 -29.02 -6.14 0.79
C ASP A 432 -27.87 -5.62 -0.07
N LEU A 433 -27.41 -4.41 0.22
CA LEU A 433 -26.23 -3.81 -0.38
C LEU A 433 -25.00 -4.13 0.45
N VAL A 434 -23.96 -4.68 -0.19
CA VAL A 434 -22.69 -5.01 0.46
C VAL A 434 -21.53 -4.42 -0.34
N ARG A 435 -20.58 -3.87 0.36
CA ARG A 435 -19.37 -3.33 -0.28
C ARG A 435 -18.40 -4.46 -0.54
N VAL A 436 -18.10 -4.70 -1.82
CA VAL A 436 -17.22 -5.79 -2.27
C VAL A 436 -16.15 -5.29 -3.23
N ARG A 437 -15.01 -5.96 -3.20
CA ARG A 437 -13.94 -5.81 -4.19
C ARG A 437 -13.65 -7.15 -4.88
N LEU A 438 -12.98 -7.09 -6.03
CA LEU A 438 -12.48 -8.28 -6.70
C LEU A 438 -11.35 -8.91 -5.87
N ALA A 439 -11.38 -10.22 -5.64
CA ALA A 439 -10.27 -10.95 -5.03
C ALA A 439 -9.29 -11.38 -6.14
N GLU A 440 -8.30 -10.52 -6.42
CA GLU A 440 -7.35 -10.69 -7.54
C GLU A 440 -6.45 -11.91 -7.42
N ASP A 441 -6.21 -12.38 -6.21
CA ASP A 441 -5.39 -13.55 -5.90
C ASP A 441 -6.07 -14.90 -6.19
N ARG A 442 -7.36 -14.86 -6.57
CA ARG A 442 -8.17 -16.07 -6.79
C ARG A 442 -8.43 -16.30 -8.29
N PRO A 443 -8.17 -17.50 -8.81
CA PRO A 443 -8.44 -17.80 -10.21
C PRO A 443 -9.93 -17.77 -10.51
N HIS A 444 -10.30 -17.19 -11.64
CA HIS A 444 -11.67 -17.19 -12.15
C HIS A 444 -11.69 -17.41 -13.67
N THR A 445 -12.77 -17.96 -14.19
CA THR A 445 -13.01 -18.10 -15.63
C THR A 445 -13.70 -16.86 -16.18
N GLU A 446 -13.50 -16.59 -17.47
CA GLU A 446 -14.04 -15.40 -18.14
C GLU A 446 -15.56 -15.27 -17.97
N ASP A 447 -16.29 -16.41 -18.00
CA ASP A 447 -17.76 -16.47 -17.90
C ASP A 447 -18.29 -16.93 -16.53
N GLY A 448 -17.44 -17.39 -15.62
CA GLY A 448 -17.81 -17.87 -14.28
C GLY A 448 -18.08 -16.75 -13.27
N PRO A 449 -18.68 -17.06 -12.10
CA PRO A 449 -18.83 -16.11 -11.01
C PRO A 449 -17.49 -15.54 -10.55
N LEU A 450 -17.44 -14.24 -10.27
CA LEU A 450 -16.22 -13.55 -9.87
C LEU A 450 -15.90 -13.82 -8.39
N PRO A 451 -14.67 -14.13 -8.02
CA PRO A 451 -14.26 -14.21 -6.62
C PRO A 451 -14.22 -12.80 -6.01
N LEU A 452 -14.93 -12.63 -4.90
CA LEU A 452 -15.06 -11.35 -4.22
C LEU A 452 -14.54 -11.45 -2.78
N ALA A 453 -14.14 -10.29 -2.23
CA ALA A 453 -13.90 -10.09 -0.81
C ALA A 453 -14.81 -8.96 -0.30
N LEU A 454 -15.38 -9.11 0.91
CA LEU A 454 -16.08 -8.01 1.56
C LEU A 454 -15.08 -6.96 2.02
N GLU A 455 -15.41 -5.69 1.84
CA GLU A 455 -14.64 -4.59 2.41
C GLU A 455 -14.67 -4.69 3.94
N LEU A 456 -13.51 -4.49 4.57
CA LEU A 456 -13.43 -4.29 6.00
C LEU A 456 -14.04 -2.90 6.33
N GLY A 457 -14.94 -2.84 7.32
CA GLY A 457 -15.59 -1.59 7.68
C GLY A 457 -14.62 -0.54 8.21
N PRO A 458 -13.95 -0.77 9.37
CA PRO A 458 -12.99 0.18 9.93
C PRO A 458 -11.69 0.19 9.14
N GLN A 459 -11.07 1.37 9.08
CA GLN A 459 -9.75 1.60 8.52
C GLN A 459 -8.78 2.05 9.60
N ALA A 460 -7.49 1.97 9.30
CA ALA A 460 -6.45 2.46 10.20
C ALA A 460 -5.25 2.99 9.44
N ALA A 461 -4.42 3.74 10.15
CA ALA A 461 -3.08 4.09 9.70
C ALA A 461 -2.08 3.86 10.82
N MET A 462 -0.86 3.48 10.44
CA MET A 462 0.28 3.41 11.35
C MET A 462 1.49 4.09 10.72
N VAL A 463 2.09 5.00 11.48
CA VAL A 463 3.35 5.66 11.12
C VAL A 463 4.38 5.28 12.16
N VAL A 464 5.53 4.79 11.72
CA VAL A 464 6.66 4.43 12.59
C VAL A 464 7.84 5.33 12.26
N MET A 465 8.41 5.97 13.27
CA MET A 465 9.51 6.92 13.11
C MET A 465 10.65 6.68 14.10
N ASP A 466 11.86 7.03 13.67
CA ASP A 466 12.99 7.24 14.56
C ASP A 466 12.89 8.67 15.15
N PRO A 467 12.71 8.82 16.47
CA PRO A 467 12.55 10.16 17.06
C PRO A 467 13.78 11.05 16.93
N ALA A 468 14.97 10.48 16.85
CA ALA A 468 16.22 11.22 16.79
C ALA A 468 16.54 11.74 15.38
N THR A 469 16.28 10.93 14.35
CA THR A 469 16.64 11.26 12.97
C THR A 469 15.48 11.78 12.13
N ARG A 470 14.23 11.63 12.59
CA ARG A 470 12.99 11.90 11.83
C ARG A 470 12.77 10.97 10.63
N GLU A 471 13.54 9.90 10.52
CA GLU A 471 13.34 8.91 9.48
C GLU A 471 12.01 8.18 9.67
N VAL A 472 11.22 8.10 8.60
CA VAL A 472 10.03 7.26 8.54
C VAL A 472 10.48 5.83 8.29
N LEU A 473 10.23 4.94 9.25
CA LEU A 473 10.69 3.55 9.22
C LEU A 473 9.62 2.57 8.74
N ALA A 474 8.34 2.93 8.91
CA ALA A 474 7.21 2.20 8.33
C ALA A 474 6.03 3.15 8.11
N LEU A 475 5.28 2.88 7.05
CA LEU A 475 4.13 3.67 6.65
C LEU A 475 3.01 2.74 6.18
N VAL A 476 1.90 2.67 6.93
CA VAL A 476 0.74 1.84 6.59
C VAL A 476 -0.50 2.73 6.57
N GLY A 477 -1.09 2.88 5.39
CA GLY A 477 -2.18 3.82 5.13
C GLY A 477 -3.58 3.19 5.02
N GLY A 478 -3.71 1.88 5.30
CA GLY A 478 -4.98 1.18 5.24
C GLY A 478 -4.85 -0.33 5.42
N TYR A 479 -5.98 -1.02 5.57
CA TYR A 479 -6.04 -2.48 5.65
C TYR A 479 -5.55 -3.13 4.35
N ASP A 480 -6.11 -2.70 3.22
CA ASP A 480 -5.79 -3.18 1.87
C ASP A 480 -5.31 -2.00 1.02
N TYR A 481 -4.13 -1.49 1.29
CA TYR A 481 -3.60 -0.39 0.49
C TYR A 481 -2.95 -0.90 -0.80
N HIS A 482 -3.35 -0.30 -1.93
CA HIS A 482 -2.76 -0.51 -3.24
C HIS A 482 -2.22 0.81 -3.79
N ALA A 483 -1.19 0.73 -4.62
CA ALA A 483 -0.58 1.91 -5.23
C ALA A 483 -1.61 2.80 -5.93
N GLY A 484 -1.55 4.11 -5.68
CA GLY A 484 -2.53 5.10 -6.14
C GLY A 484 -3.80 5.19 -5.28
N GLY A 485 -3.89 4.42 -4.18
CA GLY A 485 -5.00 4.49 -3.22
C GLY A 485 -4.96 5.73 -2.32
N PHE A 486 -5.93 5.80 -1.39
CA PHE A 486 -5.93 6.86 -0.39
C PHE A 486 -5.07 6.47 0.82
N ASP A 487 -3.85 7.00 0.87
CA ASP A 487 -2.94 6.79 1.99
C ASP A 487 -3.37 7.61 3.21
N ARG A 488 -3.95 6.93 4.20
CA ARG A 488 -4.46 7.58 5.41
C ARG A 488 -3.35 8.04 6.36
N SER A 489 -2.16 7.49 6.24
CA SER A 489 -1.02 7.83 7.10
C SER A 489 -0.52 9.27 6.88
N ILE A 490 -0.64 9.78 5.65
CA ILE A 490 -0.16 11.10 5.23
C ILE A 490 -1.25 12.03 4.71
N ARG A 491 -2.43 11.50 4.35
CA ARG A 491 -3.49 12.28 3.68
C ARG A 491 -4.79 12.40 4.47
N ALA A 492 -5.06 11.51 5.44
CA ALA A 492 -6.26 11.59 6.25
C ALA A 492 -6.12 12.63 7.35
N HIS A 493 -6.81 13.75 7.21
CA HIS A 493 -6.92 14.78 8.24
C HIS A 493 -8.04 14.41 9.21
N ARG A 494 -7.67 13.98 10.42
CA ARG A 494 -8.59 13.43 11.43
C ARG A 494 -8.39 14.13 12.76
N GLN A 495 -9.47 14.20 13.55
CA GLN A 495 -9.39 14.82 14.89
C GLN A 495 -8.57 13.93 15.83
N PRO A 496 -7.47 14.45 16.42
CA PRO A 496 -6.64 13.69 17.35
C PRO A 496 -7.34 13.48 18.71
N GLY A 497 -8.36 14.26 19.02
CA GLY A 497 -9.01 14.21 20.32
C GLY A 497 -7.99 14.43 21.45
N SER A 498 -8.10 13.65 22.50
CA SER A 498 -7.19 13.76 23.66
C SER A 498 -5.70 13.46 23.36
N ALA A 499 -5.35 12.94 22.17
CA ALA A 499 -3.95 12.80 21.79
C ALA A 499 -3.27 14.17 21.52
N PHE A 500 -4.03 15.24 21.44
CA PHE A 500 -3.50 16.60 21.34
C PHE A 500 -3.14 17.23 22.71
N LYS A 501 -3.64 16.68 23.82
CA LYS A 501 -3.40 17.22 25.18
C LYS A 501 -1.93 17.47 25.51
N PRO A 502 -0.97 16.61 25.21
CA PRO A 502 0.44 16.86 25.49
C PRO A 502 0.97 18.18 24.93
N VAL A 503 0.41 18.68 23.83
CA VAL A 503 0.87 19.93 23.20
C VAL A 503 0.61 21.14 24.11
N PHE A 504 -0.60 21.38 24.57
CA PHE A 504 -0.88 22.53 25.43
C PHE A 504 -0.50 22.29 26.89
N TYR A 505 -0.44 21.04 27.38
CA TYR A 505 0.20 20.75 28.67
C TYR A 505 1.70 21.11 28.62
N GLY A 506 2.38 20.84 27.50
CA GLY A 506 3.77 21.25 27.30
C GLY A 506 3.93 22.79 27.34
N ALA A 507 2.99 23.50 26.71
CA ALA A 507 2.96 24.98 26.80
C ALA A 507 2.77 25.48 28.24
N ALA A 508 1.90 24.82 29.02
CA ALA A 508 1.66 25.19 30.42
C ALA A 508 2.86 24.88 31.32
N VAL A 509 3.55 23.73 31.09
CA VAL A 509 4.80 23.39 31.80
C VAL A 509 5.91 24.38 31.45
N GLU A 510 6.09 24.70 30.15
CA GLU A 510 7.10 25.67 29.71
C GLU A 510 6.87 27.06 30.29
N ALA A 511 5.60 27.47 30.39
CA ALA A 511 5.21 28.76 31.03
C ALA A 511 5.21 28.74 32.57
N HIS A 512 5.61 27.61 33.17
CA HIS A 512 5.59 27.41 34.64
C HIS A 512 4.20 27.64 35.30
N ARG A 513 3.11 27.41 34.49
CA ARG A 513 1.73 27.51 35.00
C ARG A 513 1.33 26.26 35.77
N ILE A 514 1.84 25.13 35.40
CA ILE A 514 1.59 23.84 36.05
C ILE A 514 2.90 23.08 36.26
N THR A 515 2.89 22.23 37.28
CA THR A 515 3.85 21.17 37.50
C THR A 515 3.14 19.81 37.51
N PRO A 516 3.81 18.67 37.42
CA PRO A 516 3.17 17.37 37.57
C PRO A 516 2.40 17.18 38.91
N ALA A 517 2.82 17.89 39.96
CA ALA A 517 2.22 17.88 41.31
C ALA A 517 1.06 18.85 41.48
N THR A 518 0.90 19.88 40.62
CA THR A 518 -0.17 20.88 40.69
C THR A 518 -1.53 20.23 40.83
N ILE A 519 -2.30 20.63 41.85
CA ILE A 519 -3.68 20.15 42.08
C ILE A 519 -4.64 21.07 41.33
N LEU A 520 -5.50 20.45 40.50
CA LEU A 520 -6.61 21.13 39.83
C LEU A 520 -7.92 20.39 40.15
N ASN A 521 -9.00 21.14 40.29
CA ASN A 521 -10.30 20.54 40.64
C ASN A 521 -11.00 20.00 39.40
N ASP A 522 -11.27 18.67 39.35
CA ASP A 522 -12.15 18.04 38.39
C ASP A 522 -13.59 18.17 38.86
N ALA A 523 -14.25 19.22 38.40
CA ALA A 523 -15.62 19.58 38.76
C ALA A 523 -16.41 20.08 37.54
N PRO A 524 -17.76 20.03 37.60
CA PRO A 524 -18.59 20.62 36.53
C PRO A 524 -18.33 22.13 36.38
N GLU A 525 -18.05 22.57 35.19
CA GLU A 525 -17.88 23.96 34.83
C GLU A 525 -18.69 24.35 33.60
N VAL A 526 -18.98 25.66 33.49
CA VAL A 526 -19.70 26.24 32.36
C VAL A 526 -18.87 27.37 31.78
N TYR A 527 -18.47 27.22 30.53
CA TYR A 527 -17.79 28.26 29.77
C TYR A 527 -18.77 28.87 28.79
N GLN A 528 -19.28 30.05 29.12
CA GLN A 528 -20.41 30.69 28.41
C GLN A 528 -21.65 29.76 28.39
N LEU A 529 -21.98 29.15 27.23
CA LEU A 529 -23.09 28.19 27.09
C LEU A 529 -22.61 26.72 26.96
N TRP A 530 -21.29 26.51 26.98
CA TRP A 530 -20.71 25.20 26.84
C TRP A 530 -20.45 24.54 28.21
N LYS A 531 -20.98 23.30 28.35
CA LYS A 531 -20.79 22.47 29.55
C LYS A 531 -19.97 21.22 29.17
N PRO A 532 -18.64 21.31 29.26
CA PRO A 532 -17.80 20.15 28.99
C PRO A 532 -18.04 19.02 29.99
N GLN A 533 -17.91 17.77 29.51
CA GLN A 533 -18.06 16.57 30.34
C GLN A 533 -16.84 15.69 30.23
N ASN A 534 -16.55 14.92 31.26
CA ASN A 534 -15.61 13.84 31.19
C ASN A 534 -16.16 12.71 30.31
N TYR A 535 -15.30 11.74 29.95
CA TYR A 535 -15.73 10.60 29.13
C TYR A 535 -16.80 9.77 29.84
N GLU A 536 -16.62 9.53 31.15
CA GLU A 536 -17.63 8.97 32.04
C GLU A 536 -18.49 10.12 32.52
N LYS A 537 -19.69 10.19 31.94
CA LYS A 537 -20.61 11.30 32.21
C LYS A 537 -20.99 11.33 33.68
N GLU A 538 -20.95 12.54 34.26
CA GLU A 538 -21.34 12.83 35.65
C GLU A 538 -20.41 12.30 36.72
N GLU A 539 -19.25 11.67 36.38
CA GLU A 539 -18.22 11.32 37.34
C GLU A 539 -17.13 12.39 37.39
N PHE A 540 -17.04 13.07 38.53
CA PHE A 540 -16.01 14.06 38.84
C PHE A 540 -15.19 13.60 40.04
N ARG A 541 -13.90 13.77 39.98
CA ARG A 541 -12.97 13.25 40.99
C ARG A 541 -12.56 14.26 42.05
N GLY A 542 -13.04 15.52 41.93
CA GLY A 542 -12.58 16.62 42.80
C GLY A 542 -11.12 17.01 42.59
N PRO A 543 -10.38 17.33 43.62
CA PRO A 543 -8.96 17.71 43.48
C PRO A 543 -8.12 16.56 42.95
N VAL A 544 -7.43 16.78 41.82
CA VAL A 544 -6.54 15.80 41.17
C VAL A 544 -5.23 16.44 40.74
N ARG A 545 -4.14 15.70 40.84
CA ARG A 545 -2.84 16.12 40.30
C ARG A 545 -2.86 16.21 38.79
N VAL A 546 -2.13 17.15 38.22
CA VAL A 546 -1.93 17.25 36.75
C VAL A 546 -1.45 15.95 36.13
N ARG A 547 -0.53 15.23 36.77
CA ARG A 547 -0.11 13.89 36.37
C ARG A 547 -1.28 12.92 36.23
N THR A 548 -2.08 12.81 37.28
CA THR A 548 -3.28 11.94 37.30
C THR A 548 -4.31 12.38 36.25
N ALA A 549 -4.48 13.68 36.06
CA ALA A 549 -5.41 14.24 35.08
C ALA A 549 -4.99 13.88 33.63
N LEU A 550 -3.70 13.99 33.28
CA LEU A 550 -3.22 13.62 31.95
C LEU A 550 -3.24 12.10 31.75
N ALA A 551 -2.85 11.32 32.78
CA ALA A 551 -2.86 9.85 32.72
C ALA A 551 -4.26 9.29 32.45
N ASN A 552 -5.29 9.84 33.11
CA ASN A 552 -6.69 9.43 32.94
C ASN A 552 -7.44 10.27 31.89
N SER A 553 -6.72 11.23 31.24
CA SER A 553 -7.29 12.04 30.16
C SER A 553 -8.51 12.88 30.57
N ILE A 554 -8.54 13.41 31.78
CA ILE A 554 -9.65 14.20 32.34
C ILE A 554 -9.88 15.45 31.50
N ASN A 555 -11.12 15.67 31.04
CA ASN A 555 -11.45 16.75 30.11
C ASN A 555 -11.57 18.12 30.80
N THR A 556 -12.24 18.17 31.95
CA THR A 556 -12.43 19.42 32.72
C THR A 556 -11.10 20.03 33.10
N VAL A 557 -10.16 19.23 33.60
CA VAL A 557 -8.79 19.69 33.93
C VAL A 557 -8.03 20.14 32.70
N ALA A 558 -8.15 19.41 31.59
CA ALA A 558 -7.50 19.81 30.33
C ALA A 558 -7.96 21.18 29.83
N ILE A 559 -9.25 21.49 29.99
CA ILE A 559 -9.82 22.79 29.60
C ILE A 559 -9.28 23.88 30.51
N LYS A 560 -9.18 23.63 31.83
CA LYS A 560 -8.58 24.58 32.77
C LYS A 560 -7.12 24.89 32.43
N VAL A 561 -6.32 23.85 32.15
CA VAL A 561 -4.92 24.03 31.72
C VAL A 561 -4.84 24.89 30.45
N LEU A 562 -5.69 24.63 29.45
CA LEU A 562 -5.70 25.44 28.22
C LEU A 562 -6.18 26.88 28.49
N SER A 563 -7.19 27.05 29.33
CA SER A 563 -7.71 28.35 29.70
C SER A 563 -6.67 29.19 30.40
N ASP A 564 -5.88 28.60 31.31
CA ASP A 564 -4.82 29.26 32.06
C ASP A 564 -3.63 29.65 31.17
N VAL A 565 -3.20 28.80 30.30
CA VAL A 565 -2.12 29.06 29.33
C VAL A 565 -2.53 30.05 28.24
N GLY A 566 -3.80 30.05 27.88
CA GLY A 566 -4.37 30.85 26.80
C GLY A 566 -4.18 30.28 25.41
N LEU A 567 -5.15 30.54 24.51
CA LEU A 567 -5.20 29.96 23.16
C LEU A 567 -4.02 30.38 22.28
N ASP A 568 -3.57 31.62 22.37
CA ASP A 568 -2.49 32.14 21.52
C ASP A 568 -1.14 31.50 21.88
N GLN A 569 -0.87 31.32 23.17
CA GLN A 569 0.35 30.63 23.62
C GLN A 569 0.29 29.14 23.23
N ALA A 570 -0.86 28.50 23.39
CA ALA A 570 -1.05 27.10 22.99
C ALA A 570 -0.87 26.90 21.47
N ARG A 571 -1.37 27.82 20.63
CA ARG A 571 -1.17 27.81 19.18
C ARG A 571 0.29 28.02 18.80
N ALA A 572 0.94 29.02 19.37
CA ALA A 572 2.36 29.29 19.14
C ALA A 572 3.23 28.10 19.52
N PHE A 573 2.94 27.48 20.67
CA PHE A 573 3.63 26.25 21.08
C PHE A 573 3.37 25.09 20.11
N ALA A 574 2.12 24.87 19.69
CA ALA A 574 1.76 23.84 18.74
C ALA A 574 2.59 23.96 17.44
N THR A 575 2.68 25.16 16.87
CA THR A 575 3.51 25.42 15.68
C THR A 575 4.99 25.12 15.95
N ARG A 576 5.53 25.53 17.10
CA ARG A 576 6.93 25.28 17.45
C ARG A 576 7.27 23.81 17.61
N VAL A 577 6.35 22.98 18.10
CA VAL A 577 6.59 21.55 18.27
C VAL A 577 6.30 20.74 16.99
N GLY A 578 5.90 21.41 15.89
CA GLY A 578 5.78 20.79 14.57
C GLY A 578 4.35 20.56 14.07
N VAL A 579 3.33 21.19 14.68
CA VAL A 579 1.96 21.19 14.10
C VAL A 579 1.97 22.14 12.90
N THR A 580 1.65 21.61 11.73
CA THR A 580 1.59 22.33 10.44
C THR A 580 0.15 22.54 9.96
N SER A 581 -0.77 21.69 10.41
CA SER A 581 -2.20 21.84 10.12
C SER A 581 -2.75 23.13 10.76
N PRO A 582 -3.63 23.85 10.04
CA PRO A 582 -4.17 25.12 10.54
C PRO A 582 -5.07 24.87 11.75
N ILE A 583 -4.85 25.65 12.80
CA ILE A 583 -5.74 25.71 13.96
C ILE A 583 -6.69 26.89 13.76
N ALA A 584 -7.97 26.62 13.60
CA ALA A 584 -8.97 27.64 13.31
C ALA A 584 -8.97 28.75 14.38
N PRO A 585 -9.06 30.04 13.99
CA PRO A 585 -9.05 31.16 14.95
C PRO A 585 -10.18 31.09 16.00
N ASP A 586 -11.31 30.52 15.62
CA ASP A 586 -12.55 30.40 16.41
C ASP A 586 -12.68 29.07 17.15
N VAL A 587 -11.63 28.24 17.18
CA VAL A 587 -11.65 26.90 17.82
C VAL A 587 -12.00 26.99 19.32
N GLY A 588 -11.65 28.08 20.00
CA GLY A 588 -11.94 28.27 21.41
C GLY A 588 -11.35 27.20 22.32
N LEU A 589 -11.89 27.06 23.52
CA LEU A 589 -11.45 26.04 24.49
C LEU A 589 -11.73 24.59 24.08
N SER A 590 -12.50 24.37 23.01
CA SER A 590 -12.67 23.02 22.44
C SER A 590 -11.35 22.43 21.90
N LEU A 591 -10.33 23.25 21.65
CA LEU A 591 -8.97 22.82 21.33
C LEU A 591 -8.39 21.87 22.40
N ALA A 592 -8.78 22.04 23.69
CA ALA A 592 -8.40 21.14 24.78
C ALA A 592 -8.87 19.69 24.55
N LEU A 593 -9.91 19.51 23.75
CA LEU A 593 -10.44 18.21 23.37
C LEU A 593 -9.99 17.77 21.97
N GLY A 594 -9.02 18.47 21.37
CA GLY A 594 -8.44 18.16 20.08
C GLY A 594 -9.39 18.37 18.90
N SER A 595 -10.14 19.49 18.89
CA SER A 595 -11.09 19.84 17.82
C SER A 595 -10.44 20.42 16.54
N LEU A 596 -9.12 20.21 16.34
CA LEU A 596 -8.44 20.44 15.08
C LEU A 596 -8.36 19.11 14.29
N VAL A 597 -7.82 19.17 13.07
CA VAL A 597 -7.52 17.97 12.29
C VAL A 597 -6.04 17.91 11.95
N VAL A 598 -5.46 16.72 12.05
CA VAL A 598 -4.04 16.45 11.74
C VAL A 598 -3.92 15.11 11.00
N THR A 599 -2.82 14.93 10.28
CA THR A 599 -2.51 13.61 9.73
C THR A 599 -1.78 12.72 10.75
N PRO A 600 -1.83 11.40 10.62
CA PRO A 600 -1.05 10.49 11.47
C PRO A 600 0.45 10.77 11.45
N LEU A 601 1.03 11.09 10.28
CA LEU A 601 2.44 11.47 10.16
C LEU A 601 2.75 12.77 10.92
N GLU A 602 1.90 13.77 10.78
CA GLU A 602 2.08 15.05 11.48
C GLU A 602 2.07 14.86 13.01
N LEU A 603 1.07 14.14 13.53
CA LEU A 603 0.97 13.89 14.96
C LEU A 603 2.14 13.03 15.48
N ALA A 604 2.58 12.02 14.72
CA ALA A 604 3.79 11.24 15.02
C ALA A 604 5.02 12.16 15.14
N ASN A 605 5.20 13.07 14.19
CA ASN A 605 6.32 14.00 14.17
C ASN A 605 6.31 14.98 15.38
N VAL A 606 5.13 15.47 15.78
CA VAL A 606 4.96 16.28 16.98
C VAL A 606 5.43 15.53 18.23
N TYR A 607 5.07 14.26 18.37
CA TYR A 607 5.53 13.43 19.48
C TYR A 607 7.02 13.10 19.43
N CYS A 608 7.60 13.01 18.23
CA CYS A 608 9.07 12.93 18.12
C CYS A 608 9.78 14.11 18.76
N THR A 609 9.17 15.32 18.77
CA THR A 609 9.76 16.49 19.43
C THR A 609 9.90 16.30 20.92
N PHE A 610 8.91 15.71 21.58
CA PHE A 610 9.03 15.36 23.00
C PHE A 610 10.02 14.20 23.23
N ALA A 611 9.90 13.14 22.42
CA ALA A 611 10.73 11.93 22.55
C ALA A 611 12.23 12.21 22.34
N SER A 612 12.58 13.21 21.53
CA SER A 612 13.97 13.61 21.23
C SER A 612 14.53 14.72 22.13
N GLY A 613 13.85 15.03 23.25
CA GLY A 613 14.32 16.06 24.17
C GLY A 613 14.10 17.49 23.69
N GLY A 614 13.05 17.76 22.91
CA GLY A 614 12.66 19.11 22.47
C GLY A 614 13.22 19.54 21.12
N ILE A 615 13.69 18.61 20.31
CA ILE A 615 14.22 18.87 18.96
C ILE A 615 13.09 18.72 17.95
N VAL A 616 12.84 19.71 17.10
CA VAL A 616 11.89 19.63 15.97
C VAL A 616 12.63 19.31 14.68
N GLY A 617 11.97 18.67 13.75
CA GLY A 617 12.50 18.35 12.39
C GLY A 617 11.39 17.91 11.47
N GLN A 618 11.66 17.89 10.17
CA GLN A 618 10.73 17.37 9.18
C GLN A 618 10.92 15.85 8.98
N PRO A 619 9.84 15.09 8.78
CA PRO A 619 9.95 13.68 8.44
C PRO A 619 10.75 13.47 7.15
N VAL A 620 11.55 12.41 7.13
CA VAL A 620 12.36 12.02 5.96
C VAL A 620 12.02 10.59 5.58
N SER A 621 11.68 10.38 4.29
CA SER A 621 11.42 9.05 3.71
C SER A 621 12.49 8.62 2.70
N ILE A 622 13.20 9.56 2.05
CA ILE A 622 14.12 9.28 0.95
C ILE A 622 15.54 9.64 1.35
N ARG A 623 16.46 8.67 1.25
CA ARG A 623 17.89 8.83 1.57
C ARG A 623 18.74 9.17 0.35
N ALA A 624 18.46 8.54 -0.80
CA ALA A 624 19.25 8.78 -2.02
C ALA A 624 18.42 8.48 -3.28
N VAL A 625 18.75 9.17 -4.37
CA VAL A 625 18.18 8.96 -5.71
C VAL A 625 19.32 8.85 -6.72
N GLY A 626 19.42 7.72 -7.43
CA GLY A 626 20.49 7.49 -8.41
C GLY A 626 21.90 7.50 -7.82
N GLY A 627 22.03 7.25 -6.51
CA GLY A 627 23.28 7.37 -5.76
C GLY A 627 23.55 8.75 -5.16
N GLU A 628 22.78 9.76 -5.53
CA GLU A 628 22.83 11.11 -4.93
C GLU A 628 22.11 11.13 -3.59
N VAL A 629 22.86 11.40 -2.52
CA VAL A 629 22.35 11.44 -1.15
C VAL A 629 21.44 12.67 -0.98
N GLN A 630 20.24 12.47 -0.43
CA GLN A 630 19.32 13.55 -0.10
C GLN A 630 19.68 14.16 1.27
N PRO A 631 19.38 15.43 1.49
CA PRO A 631 19.65 16.09 2.77
C PRO A 631 18.93 15.37 3.92
N PRO A 632 19.58 15.15 5.06
CA PRO A 632 18.93 14.66 6.27
C PRO A 632 17.94 15.70 6.82
N ALA A 633 17.11 15.28 7.78
CA ALA A 633 16.22 16.20 8.47
C ALA A 633 17.00 17.38 9.07
N GLN A 634 16.50 18.59 8.85
CA GLN A 634 17.01 19.78 9.54
C GLN A 634 16.46 19.78 10.97
N LEU A 635 17.32 19.44 11.93
CA LEU A 635 16.97 19.31 13.33
C LEU A 635 17.26 20.61 14.05
N GLN A 636 16.26 21.15 14.79
CA GLN A 636 16.36 22.41 15.51
C GLN A 636 15.89 22.24 16.96
N PRO A 637 16.71 22.59 17.97
CA PRO A 637 16.25 22.66 19.35
C PRO A 637 15.14 23.72 19.47
N THR A 638 13.98 23.33 19.95
CA THR A 638 12.79 24.18 20.01
C THR A 638 12.21 24.27 21.42
N LEU A 639 12.29 23.19 22.19
CA LEU A 639 11.93 23.15 23.59
C LEU A 639 13.18 22.94 24.44
N LYS A 640 13.12 23.42 25.66
CA LYS A 640 14.13 23.05 26.66
C LYS A 640 14.03 21.58 26.97
N PRO A 641 15.16 20.83 27.09
CA PRO A 641 15.15 19.40 27.37
C PRO A 641 14.35 19.04 28.63
N GLU A 642 14.34 19.94 29.64
CA GLU A 642 13.63 19.75 30.88
C GLU A 642 12.11 19.72 30.67
N VAL A 643 11.58 20.62 29.82
CA VAL A 643 10.17 20.68 29.48
C VAL A 643 9.78 19.39 28.76
N ALA A 644 10.58 18.95 27.77
CA ALA A 644 10.35 17.71 27.04
C ALA A 644 10.36 16.49 27.98
N TYR A 645 11.32 16.45 28.95
CA TYR A 645 11.43 15.34 29.90
C TYR A 645 10.24 15.27 30.87
N VAL A 646 9.78 16.41 31.40
CA VAL A 646 8.57 16.46 32.22
C VAL A 646 7.36 15.96 31.44
N MET A 647 7.23 16.34 30.17
CA MET A 647 6.14 15.83 29.33
C MET A 647 6.26 14.34 29.04
N VAL A 648 7.46 13.82 28.80
CA VAL A 648 7.70 12.37 28.68
C VAL A 648 7.31 11.65 29.98
N SER A 649 7.70 12.18 31.11
CA SER A 649 7.35 11.62 32.43
C SER A 649 5.82 11.60 32.66
N LEU A 650 5.11 12.67 32.31
CA LEU A 650 3.66 12.71 32.39
C LEU A 650 3.00 11.67 31.44
N MET A 651 3.54 11.51 30.21
CA MET A 651 3.06 10.54 29.24
C MET A 651 3.42 9.08 29.60
N ARG A 652 4.44 8.83 30.41
CA ARG A 652 4.71 7.49 30.99
C ARG A 652 3.55 7.05 31.87
N SER A 653 3.00 7.92 32.71
CA SER A 653 1.85 7.58 33.56
C SER A 653 0.62 7.15 32.76
N VAL A 654 0.43 7.62 31.53
CA VAL A 654 -0.65 7.14 30.65
C VAL A 654 -0.51 5.65 30.34
N VAL A 655 0.74 5.18 30.20
CA VAL A 655 1.08 3.78 29.88
C VAL A 655 1.16 2.94 31.15
N GLU A 656 1.71 3.45 32.23
CA GLU A 656 2.00 2.71 33.46
C GLU A 656 0.77 2.55 34.34
N GLU A 657 -0.13 3.54 34.40
CA GLU A 657 -1.30 3.54 35.30
C GLU A 657 -2.58 4.13 34.67
N GLY A 658 -2.46 4.74 33.46
CA GLY A 658 -3.53 5.49 32.84
C GLY A 658 -4.31 4.72 31.77
N THR A 659 -4.87 5.52 30.83
CA THR A 659 -5.82 5.02 29.81
C THR A 659 -5.24 3.98 28.83
N ALA A 660 -3.92 3.82 28.75
CA ALA A 660 -3.28 2.80 27.91
C ALA A 660 -2.76 1.59 28.68
N HIS A 661 -2.79 1.62 30.02
CA HIS A 661 -2.24 0.57 30.88
C HIS A 661 -2.74 -0.83 30.52
N GLY A 662 -4.04 -1.01 30.48
CA GLY A 662 -4.65 -2.32 30.21
C GLY A 662 -4.31 -2.93 28.84
N ALA A 663 -3.94 -2.10 27.86
CA ALA A 663 -3.51 -2.55 26.54
C ALA A 663 -2.02 -2.94 26.49
N ILE A 664 -1.17 -2.25 27.25
CA ILE A 664 0.28 -2.30 27.12
C ILE A 664 0.91 -3.17 28.21
N ALA A 665 0.38 -3.10 29.45
CA ALA A 665 0.88 -3.90 30.57
C ALA A 665 0.89 -5.40 30.24
N GLY A 666 2.00 -6.04 30.51
CA GLY A 666 2.19 -7.46 30.20
C GLY A 666 2.57 -7.79 28.75
N ARG A 667 2.37 -6.87 27.81
CA ARG A 667 2.78 -7.04 26.40
C ARG A 667 4.15 -6.43 26.12
N LEU A 668 4.40 -5.22 26.63
CA LEU A 668 5.66 -4.50 26.47
C LEU A 668 6.34 -4.28 27.82
N ARG A 669 7.48 -4.95 28.05
CA ARG A 669 8.24 -4.88 29.31
C ARG A 669 9.44 -3.96 29.17
N ARG A 670 9.20 -2.67 28.87
CA ARG A 670 10.24 -1.65 28.78
C ARG A 670 9.63 -0.24 28.95
N PRO A 671 10.44 0.75 29.32
CA PRO A 671 9.98 2.13 29.43
C PRO A 671 9.32 2.60 28.13
N ALA A 672 8.12 3.13 28.27
CA ALA A 672 7.36 3.70 27.16
C ALA A 672 6.50 4.87 27.67
N ALA A 673 6.27 5.83 26.79
CA ALA A 673 5.42 6.98 27.01
C ALA A 673 4.44 7.13 25.85
N GLY A 674 3.30 7.76 26.09
CA GLY A 674 2.33 7.96 24.99
C GLY A 674 1.03 8.56 25.46
N LYS A 675 0.09 8.73 24.53
CA LYS A 675 -1.23 9.27 24.82
C LYS A 675 -2.31 8.64 23.95
N THR A 676 -3.42 8.29 24.57
CA THR A 676 -4.65 7.86 23.89
C THR A 676 -5.43 9.07 23.38
N GLY A 677 -6.06 8.93 22.22
CA GLY A 677 -7.02 9.87 21.68
C GLY A 677 -8.35 9.18 21.41
N THR A 678 -9.44 9.85 21.67
CA THR A 678 -10.78 9.41 21.32
C THR A 678 -11.61 10.66 21.07
N THR A 679 -12.28 10.74 19.93
CA THR A 679 -13.22 11.83 19.67
C THR A 679 -14.53 11.59 20.41
N ASN A 680 -15.26 12.68 20.71
CA ASN A 680 -16.48 12.65 21.53
C ASN A 680 -17.53 11.64 21.05
N ASP A 681 -17.63 11.43 19.75
CA ASP A 681 -18.57 10.48 19.14
C ASP A 681 -17.97 9.10 18.88
N GLN A 682 -16.74 8.83 19.37
CA GLN A 682 -16.01 7.58 19.10
C GLN A 682 -15.84 7.30 17.58
N ARG A 683 -15.60 8.35 16.79
CA ARG A 683 -15.36 8.22 15.34
C ARG A 683 -13.89 7.95 15.03
N ASP A 684 -13.00 8.49 15.87
CA ASP A 684 -11.56 8.34 15.77
C ASP A 684 -10.99 7.81 17.07
N ALA A 685 -10.17 6.79 16.97
CA ALA A 685 -9.40 6.22 18.06
C ALA A 685 -7.91 6.33 17.74
N TRP A 686 -7.14 6.91 18.66
CA TRP A 686 -5.71 7.17 18.49
C TRP A 686 -4.91 6.58 19.64
N PHE A 687 -3.70 6.15 19.32
CA PHE A 687 -2.63 6.02 20.28
C PHE A 687 -1.31 6.44 19.63
N VAL A 688 -0.65 7.41 20.21
CA VAL A 688 0.71 7.78 19.85
C VAL A 688 1.60 7.46 21.03
N GLY A 689 2.55 6.58 20.82
CA GLY A 689 3.45 6.14 21.90
C GLY A 689 4.85 5.85 21.38
N PHE A 690 5.79 5.90 22.30
CA PHE A 690 7.21 5.75 21.98
C PHE A 690 8.01 5.14 23.14
N THR A 691 9.10 4.51 22.77
CA THR A 691 10.25 4.20 23.61
C THR A 691 11.36 5.20 23.28
N PRO A 692 12.50 5.24 23.97
CA PRO A 692 13.62 6.13 23.58
C PRO A 692 14.08 5.98 22.13
N ASP A 693 13.91 4.78 21.51
CA ASP A 693 14.48 4.45 20.21
C ASP A 693 13.45 4.35 19.07
N LEU A 694 12.16 4.30 19.38
CA LEU A 694 11.13 4.05 18.36
C LEU A 694 9.80 4.66 18.75
N LEU A 695 9.20 5.39 17.83
CA LEU A 695 7.86 5.96 17.95
C LEU A 695 6.92 5.29 16.95
N ALA A 696 5.68 5.04 17.37
CA ALA A 696 4.60 4.68 16.47
C ALA A 696 3.31 5.45 16.80
N ALA A 697 2.65 5.96 15.76
CA ALA A 697 1.32 6.56 15.84
C ALA A 697 0.32 5.63 15.16
N VAL A 698 -0.77 5.32 15.83
CA VAL A 698 -1.87 4.49 15.32
C VAL A 698 -3.15 5.29 15.35
N TRP A 699 -3.82 5.36 14.21
CA TRP A 699 -5.17 5.88 14.06
C TRP A 699 -6.10 4.76 13.58
N VAL A 700 -7.34 4.73 14.09
CA VAL A 700 -8.42 3.84 13.66
C VAL A 700 -9.71 4.62 13.55
N GLY A 701 -10.45 4.44 12.46
CA GLY A 701 -11.71 5.13 12.20
C GLY A 701 -12.39 4.62 10.94
N PHE A 702 -13.52 5.20 10.58
CA PHE A 702 -14.18 4.98 9.30
C PHE A 702 -13.97 6.16 8.38
N ASP A 703 -13.81 5.92 7.08
CA ASP A 703 -13.66 6.99 6.07
C ASP A 703 -14.91 7.87 5.99
N ASP A 704 -16.08 7.28 6.16
CA ASP A 704 -17.38 7.92 6.14
C ASP A 704 -17.84 8.49 7.50
N MET A 705 -16.91 8.63 8.45
CA MET A 705 -17.14 9.22 9.77
C MET A 705 -18.15 8.48 10.66
N HIS A 706 -18.42 7.19 10.40
CA HIS A 706 -19.22 6.35 11.29
C HIS A 706 -18.54 6.20 12.67
N LYS A 707 -19.33 5.93 13.70
CA LYS A 707 -18.84 5.63 15.05
C LYS A 707 -18.20 4.23 15.07
N LEU A 708 -17.08 4.07 15.74
CA LEU A 708 -16.42 2.79 15.93
C LEU A 708 -17.24 1.80 16.77
N GLY A 709 -18.15 2.32 17.61
CA GLY A 709 -18.98 1.54 18.49
C GLY A 709 -18.82 1.92 19.95
N ARG A 710 -19.80 1.48 20.77
CA ARG A 710 -19.80 1.83 22.19
C ARG A 710 -18.58 1.27 22.92
N GLY A 711 -17.82 2.16 23.57
CA GLY A 711 -16.62 1.79 24.34
C GLY A 711 -15.38 1.51 23.50
N GLU A 712 -15.41 1.69 22.16
CA GLU A 712 -14.23 1.54 21.33
C GLU A 712 -13.40 2.84 21.37
N THR A 713 -12.55 2.94 22.38
CA THR A 713 -11.67 4.07 22.66
C THR A 713 -10.27 3.84 22.11
N GLY A 714 -9.44 4.88 22.09
CA GLY A 714 -8.02 4.77 21.73
C GLY A 714 -7.26 3.73 22.57
N GLY A 715 -7.57 3.65 23.89
CA GLY A 715 -6.99 2.63 24.76
C GLY A 715 -7.43 1.20 24.46
N LYS A 716 -8.63 1.00 23.89
CA LYS A 716 -9.16 -0.31 23.58
C LYS A 716 -8.91 -0.76 22.13
N VAL A 717 -8.72 0.17 21.20
CA VAL A 717 -8.57 -0.11 19.76
C VAL A 717 -7.15 0.15 19.29
N ALA A 718 -6.66 1.38 19.41
CA ALA A 718 -5.38 1.79 18.84
C ALA A 718 -4.17 1.34 19.70
N ALA A 719 -4.28 1.45 21.04
CA ALA A 719 -3.19 1.04 21.93
C ALA A 719 -2.84 -0.46 21.87
N PRO A 720 -3.79 -1.42 21.74
CA PRO A 720 -3.45 -2.83 21.52
C PRO A 720 -2.69 -3.10 20.22
N ILE A 721 -3.03 -2.39 19.11
CA ILE A 721 -2.33 -2.47 17.82
C ILE A 721 -0.88 -2.01 18.00
N TRP A 722 -0.72 -0.85 18.63
CA TRP A 722 0.58 -0.31 18.96
C TRP A 722 1.41 -1.26 19.84
N ALA A 723 0.80 -1.84 20.89
CA ALA A 723 1.48 -2.74 21.80
C ALA A 723 1.93 -4.05 21.12
N ASP A 724 1.09 -4.64 20.24
CA ASP A 724 1.45 -5.83 19.45
C ASP A 724 2.62 -5.54 18.52
N PHE A 725 2.59 -4.39 17.82
CA PHE A 725 3.68 -3.94 16.97
C PHE A 725 4.98 -3.73 17.76
N MET A 726 4.93 -2.90 18.82
CA MET A 726 6.12 -2.51 19.57
C MET A 726 6.78 -3.72 20.29
N ALA A 727 5.98 -4.64 20.82
CA ALA A 727 6.51 -5.85 21.44
C ALA A 727 7.38 -6.66 20.47
N LYS A 728 6.94 -6.77 19.21
CA LYS A 728 7.67 -7.48 18.14
C LYS A 728 8.84 -6.67 17.58
N ALA A 729 8.62 -5.38 17.33
CA ALA A 729 9.62 -4.48 16.75
C ALA A 729 10.83 -4.28 17.68
N MET A 730 10.58 -4.31 18.99
CA MET A 730 11.61 -4.10 20.02
C MET A 730 12.17 -5.42 20.60
N ALA A 731 11.70 -6.57 20.10
CA ALA A 731 12.21 -7.87 20.55
C ALA A 731 13.71 -8.01 20.26
N GLY A 732 14.48 -8.44 21.26
CA GLY A 732 15.94 -8.61 21.17
C GLY A 732 16.75 -7.30 21.16
N ARG A 733 16.13 -6.12 21.21
CA ARG A 733 16.84 -4.85 21.36
C ARG A 733 17.13 -4.57 22.84
N PRO A 734 18.27 -3.92 23.17
CA PRO A 734 18.56 -3.49 24.54
C PRO A 734 17.42 -2.61 25.09
N THR A 735 17.12 -2.79 26.38
CA THR A 735 16.17 -1.91 27.06
C THR A 735 16.90 -0.63 27.49
N LYS A 736 16.38 0.51 27.05
CA LYS A 736 16.84 1.83 27.43
C LYS A 736 15.74 2.56 28.19
N ASP A 737 16.12 3.45 29.10
CA ASP A 737 15.19 4.39 29.72
C ASP A 737 15.37 5.80 29.13
N PHE A 738 14.43 6.67 29.37
CA PHE A 738 14.50 8.08 28.98
C PHE A 738 15.56 8.78 29.80
N VAL A 739 16.47 9.47 29.13
CA VAL A 739 17.59 10.16 29.79
C VAL A 739 17.09 11.43 30.46
N GLN A 740 17.32 11.53 31.76
CA GLN A 740 17.02 12.75 32.53
C GLN A 740 18.06 13.82 32.18
N PRO A 741 17.65 15.00 31.67
CA PRO A 741 18.58 16.07 31.37
C PRO A 741 19.00 16.80 32.66
N PRO A 742 20.09 17.59 32.63
CA PRO A 742 20.38 18.59 33.65
C PRO A 742 19.19 19.53 33.82
N GLY A 743 19.01 20.09 35.06
CA GLY A 743 17.89 20.98 35.34
C GLY A 743 16.57 20.29 35.71
N ILE A 744 16.58 18.98 35.86
CA ILE A 744 15.48 18.22 36.46
C ILE A 744 15.85 17.82 37.88
N VAL A 745 14.95 18.13 38.82
CA VAL A 745 15.02 17.70 40.23
C VAL A 745 13.90 16.71 40.54
N VAL A 746 14.18 15.76 41.40
CA VAL A 746 13.19 14.80 41.92
C VAL A 746 12.93 15.10 43.37
N GLN A 747 11.67 15.30 43.73
CA GLN A 747 11.25 15.58 45.07
C GLN A 747 10.15 14.63 45.53
N ARG A 748 10.22 14.22 46.80
CA ARG A 748 9.18 13.39 47.37
C ARG A 748 8.00 14.26 47.81
N ILE A 749 6.83 13.96 47.21
CA ILE A 749 5.61 14.74 47.46
C ILE A 749 4.53 13.89 48.11
N ASP A 750 3.63 14.53 48.86
CA ASP A 750 2.35 13.95 49.28
C ASP A 750 1.39 13.89 48.11
N LYS A 751 0.77 12.74 47.87
CA LYS A 751 -0.09 12.49 46.73
C LYS A 751 -1.40 13.29 46.74
N ALA A 752 -1.90 13.65 47.93
CA ALA A 752 -3.17 14.33 48.04
C ALA A 752 -3.03 15.86 47.87
N SER A 753 -2.01 16.47 48.49
CA SER A 753 -1.81 17.91 48.44
C SER A 753 -0.89 18.35 47.29
N GLY A 754 -0.05 17.50 46.75
CA GLY A 754 0.99 17.84 45.78
C GLY A 754 2.17 18.63 46.37
N LEU A 755 2.18 18.88 47.69
CA LEU A 755 3.25 19.54 48.43
C LEU A 755 4.38 18.56 48.76
N LEU A 756 5.53 19.08 49.27
CA LEU A 756 6.60 18.20 49.74
C LEU A 756 6.07 17.30 50.86
N ALA A 757 6.51 16.06 50.85
CA ALA A 757 6.16 15.11 51.91
C ALA A 757 6.57 15.63 53.28
N ALA A 758 5.74 15.45 54.32
CA ALA A 758 6.08 15.79 55.67
C ALA A 758 7.27 14.94 56.19
N ALA A 759 8.03 15.46 57.12
CA ALA A 759 9.13 14.75 57.74
C ALA A 759 8.64 13.41 58.33
N GLY A 760 9.19 12.25 57.87
CA GLY A 760 8.80 10.90 58.30
C GLY A 760 7.52 10.37 57.64
N GLN A 761 6.93 11.04 56.67
CA GLN A 761 5.78 10.51 55.93
C GLN A 761 6.22 9.43 54.95
N GLU A 762 5.84 8.16 55.21
CA GLU A 762 6.14 7.02 54.34
C GLU A 762 4.98 6.63 53.44
N SER A 763 3.73 6.84 53.88
CA SER A 763 2.51 6.49 53.16
C SER A 763 1.99 7.69 52.33
N ASN A 764 1.25 7.38 51.24
CA ASN A 764 0.64 8.36 50.35
C ASN A 764 1.64 9.33 49.71
N THR A 765 2.91 8.91 49.54
CA THR A 765 3.97 9.72 48.90
C THR A 765 4.39 9.11 47.58
N LEU A 766 5.00 9.93 46.72
CA LEU A 766 5.68 9.51 45.52
C LEU A 766 6.85 10.47 45.19
N ASP A 767 7.81 9.93 44.44
CA ASP A 767 8.90 10.74 43.90
C ASP A 767 8.43 11.38 42.59
N GLU A 768 8.40 12.69 42.53
CA GLU A 768 7.89 13.50 41.43
C GLU A 768 9.02 14.31 40.77
N VAL A 769 8.95 14.48 39.46
CA VAL A 769 9.95 15.25 38.67
C VAL A 769 9.51 16.69 38.49
N PHE A 770 10.45 17.62 38.61
CA PHE A 770 10.24 19.05 38.43
C PHE A 770 11.38 19.66 37.62
N ILE A 771 11.07 20.72 36.88
CA ILE A 771 12.10 21.65 36.40
C ILE A 771 12.69 22.33 37.62
N ASP A 772 14.01 22.47 37.69
CA ASP A 772 14.68 23.14 38.82
C ASP A 772 14.07 24.53 39.07
N GLY A 773 13.79 24.81 40.35
CA GLY A 773 13.10 26.03 40.78
C GLY A 773 11.56 25.99 40.65
N THR A 774 10.95 24.87 40.15
CA THR A 774 9.47 24.76 40.06
C THR A 774 8.87 23.77 41.04
N ALA A 775 9.68 23.08 41.83
CA ALA A 775 9.21 22.18 42.90
C ALA A 775 8.50 22.97 44.00
N PRO A 776 7.46 22.40 44.64
CA PRO A 776 6.84 23.06 45.81
C PRO A 776 7.86 23.27 46.93
N THR A 777 7.72 24.36 47.64
CA THR A 777 8.57 24.72 48.78
C THR A 777 7.90 24.41 50.13
N GLU A 778 6.58 24.25 50.13
CA GLU A 778 5.80 23.94 51.32
C GLU A 778 5.71 22.44 51.55
N HIS A 779 5.68 22.02 52.81
CA HIS A 779 5.46 20.64 53.20
C HIS A 779 3.99 20.36 53.54
N ALA A 780 3.53 19.15 53.26
CA ALA A 780 2.24 18.67 53.71
C ALA A 780 2.15 18.70 55.23
N ALA A 781 0.96 18.92 55.76
CA ALA A 781 0.75 18.92 57.20
C ALA A 781 1.09 17.55 57.82
N ALA A 782 1.87 17.56 58.93
CA ALA A 782 2.17 16.35 59.66
C ALA A 782 0.89 15.78 60.32
N GLY A 783 0.44 14.59 59.90
CA GLY A 783 -0.80 13.98 60.42
C GLY A 783 -1.91 13.81 59.36
N GLY A 784 -1.59 13.88 58.09
CA GLY A 784 -2.52 13.83 56.96
C GLY A 784 -3.45 12.62 56.95
N GLY A 785 -4.67 12.84 57.38
CA GLY A 785 -5.80 11.91 57.39
C GLY A 785 -7.16 12.58 57.28
N GLU A 786 -7.21 13.89 57.23
CA GLU A 786 -8.44 14.59 56.87
C GLU A 786 -8.45 14.92 55.38
N GLU A 787 -9.41 14.37 54.69
CA GLU A 787 -9.77 14.81 53.32
C GLU A 787 -9.91 16.34 53.36
N ALA A 788 -9.09 17.02 52.54
CA ALA A 788 -9.20 18.45 52.40
C ALA A 788 -10.65 18.80 52.01
N SER A 789 -11.34 19.44 52.96
CA SER A 789 -12.74 19.84 52.73
C SER A 789 -12.80 20.69 51.44
N PRO A 790 -13.72 20.40 50.49
CA PRO A 790 -13.87 21.14 49.25
C PRO A 790 -14.03 22.67 49.46
N ASP A 791 -14.50 23.07 50.65
CA ASP A 791 -14.75 24.47 51.00
C ASP A 791 -13.50 25.33 51.27
N LYS A 792 -12.36 24.70 51.65
CA LYS A 792 -11.10 25.44 51.86
C LYS A 792 -10.35 25.76 50.56
N LEU A 793 -10.51 24.97 49.53
CA LEU A 793 -9.91 25.15 48.20
C LEU A 793 -10.67 26.20 47.34
N LEU A 794 -11.90 26.54 47.71
CA LEU A 794 -12.72 27.54 47.03
C LEU A 794 -12.46 28.99 47.49
N LEU A 795 -11.71 29.20 48.55
CA LEU A 795 -11.47 30.55 49.10
C LEU A 795 -10.14 31.17 48.62
N ASP A 796 -9.26 30.42 47.97
CA ASP A 796 -7.95 30.86 47.47
C ASP A 796 -7.86 30.85 45.91
N GLN A 797 -8.99 30.78 45.21
CA GLN A 797 -9.08 30.96 43.73
C GLN A 797 -9.97 32.22 43.45
#